data_d78661ef1b39311059bf76db6400443b
#
_entry.id   d78661ef1b39311059bf76db6400443b
#
_cell.length_a   1.000
_cell.length_b   1.000
_cell.length_c   1.000
_cell.angle_alpha   90.00
_cell.angle_beta   90.00
_cell.angle_gamma   90.00
#
_symmetry.space_group_name_H-M   'P 1'
#
loop_
_entity.id
_entity.type
_entity.pdbx_description
1 polymer ?
#
loop_
_entity_poly.entity_id
_entity_poly.type
_entity_poly.pdbx_seq_one_letter_code
_entity_poly.pdbx_strand_id
1 'polypeptide(L)'
;MKHAHSITSLLLKLFLVGSSQIFCVLWAQAQSFSHSELGAVPEDSLSASPPWQQLLSDLSASEDFEHVAWQDYEEDLEEMAQHPVNLNTATREELERMPFLTASQVEDILFYIYRYGQLKSMSELTLISSIDWYQRQLMSCFFYVADDGSKPAFPSLKNIAQYGKHEVMGMLKVPFYERKGDASGTGGYLGYPYKHGLRYQFRYGNSVKLGFVASQDAGEPFFGGRNTMGYDFYSFYLQVKNLGRWKNITLGRYRLNAGLGLMLNNDFGFGKLSALTSLGRSSSCIIRGHSSRSSANYLQGAAATYTLLKGLELTGFLSYRQIDATLSADGGGIKTILKTGLHRTVNEIAKQKVASNTLVGGNISYRHQGWHIGGTAFYTSFSLPLTPNKSQLYKRFAPEGNAFWNASISYGYISHRLTLSGETATGDCGSIATLNAASYLCSDHFTLMALYRFYSARYYSLFSNSFSEGSDVQDENGVYLGFTWIPAHHWSITAYSDFAYFAWPKYQTRESTQSWDNLLNILFQPSRVLTVGGRFRYKDKAGTTTGRLRLYATIVQKRWSAKTSFDYTMSQAESAMTNEGDELSKGYMVSEHIGWEWKWKKQLKGTLRGCLGYFHTSDFASRIYAYEPGLLYQMSFGSYYGEGIRYALVARSEIGSHLLLIAKLGTTDYFDRSHISSGLQEISRSSQSDLEIQVKWKW
;
A
#
# COMPACT_ATOMS: atom_id res chain seq x y z
N MET A 1 34.79 -17.91 16.36
CA MET A 1 34.73 -16.51 15.89
C MET A 1 35.71 -16.17 14.76
N LYS A 2 37.03 -16.47 14.80
CA LYS A 2 37.98 -16.11 13.73
C LYS A 2 37.70 -16.80 12.36
N HIS A 3 37.14 -18.02 12.32
CA HIS A 3 36.82 -18.71 11.07
C HIS A 3 35.54 -18.18 10.38
N ALA A 4 34.56 -17.66 11.14
CA ALA A 4 33.36 -17.06 10.55
C ALA A 4 33.66 -15.73 9.82
N HIS A 5 34.56 -14.90 10.37
CA HIS A 5 35.00 -13.66 9.71
C HIS A 5 35.76 -13.90 8.39
N SER A 6 36.48 -15.02 8.28
CA SER A 6 37.20 -15.38 7.05
C SER A 6 36.25 -15.82 5.93
N ILE A 7 35.19 -16.57 6.27
CA ILE A 7 34.21 -17.05 5.30
C ILE A 7 33.31 -15.90 4.83
N THR A 8 32.89 -15.02 5.73
CA THR A 8 32.09 -13.82 5.40
C THR A 8 32.87 -12.82 4.54
N SER A 9 34.16 -12.61 4.84
CA SER A 9 35.03 -11.77 3.99
C SER A 9 35.23 -12.37 2.60
N LEU A 10 35.33 -13.70 2.50
CA LEU A 10 35.46 -14.40 1.23
C LEU A 10 34.14 -14.36 0.43
N LEU A 11 32.99 -14.59 1.08
CA LEU A 11 31.68 -14.50 0.46
C LEU A 11 31.36 -13.08 0.01
N LEU A 12 31.69 -12.06 0.81
CA LEU A 12 31.53 -10.65 0.47
C LEU A 12 32.41 -10.26 -0.73
N LYS A 13 33.67 -10.73 -0.76
CA LYS A 13 34.57 -10.52 -1.90
C LYS A 13 34.11 -11.25 -3.16
N LEU A 14 33.65 -12.50 -3.04
CA LEU A 14 33.05 -13.24 -4.14
C LEU A 14 31.75 -12.60 -4.64
N PHE A 15 30.92 -12.06 -3.74
CA PHE A 15 29.71 -11.33 -4.06
C PHE A 15 30.02 -10.00 -4.79
N LEU A 16 30.94 -9.20 -4.27
CA LEU A 16 31.36 -7.93 -4.90
C LEU A 16 32.06 -8.15 -6.23
N VAL A 17 32.91 -9.13 -6.37
CA VAL A 17 33.59 -9.49 -7.63
C VAL A 17 32.61 -10.13 -8.61
N GLY A 18 31.74 -11.02 -8.15
CA GLY A 18 30.69 -11.63 -8.97
C GLY A 18 29.69 -10.60 -9.49
N SER A 19 29.18 -9.70 -8.65
CA SER A 19 28.26 -8.65 -9.06
C SER A 19 28.91 -7.63 -10.02
N SER A 20 30.17 -7.24 -9.80
CA SER A 20 30.90 -6.34 -10.71
C SER A 20 31.20 -6.98 -12.05
N GLN A 21 31.58 -8.27 -12.09
CA GLN A 21 31.82 -8.99 -13.35
C GLN A 21 30.54 -9.27 -14.11
N ILE A 22 29.46 -9.65 -13.42
CA ILE A 22 28.12 -9.79 -14.03
C ILE A 22 27.66 -8.43 -14.57
N PHE A 23 27.86 -7.34 -13.84
CA PHE A 23 27.51 -5.99 -14.27
C PHE A 23 28.32 -5.56 -15.51
N CYS A 24 29.63 -5.83 -15.56
CA CYS A 24 30.48 -5.53 -16.72
C CYS A 24 30.11 -6.38 -17.95
N VAL A 25 29.86 -7.67 -17.79
CA VAL A 25 29.44 -8.56 -18.88
C VAL A 25 28.07 -8.18 -19.42
N LEU A 26 27.13 -7.85 -18.53
CA LEU A 26 25.77 -7.43 -18.88
C LEU A 26 25.77 -6.04 -19.51
N TRP A 27 26.63 -5.12 -19.07
CA TRP A 27 26.83 -3.82 -19.69
C TRP A 27 27.39 -3.95 -21.12
N ALA A 28 28.37 -4.79 -21.33
CA ALA A 28 28.93 -5.08 -22.65
C ALA A 28 27.93 -5.72 -23.60
N GLN A 29 27.08 -6.63 -23.10
CA GLN A 29 25.98 -7.22 -23.88
C GLN A 29 24.87 -6.22 -24.17
N ALA A 30 24.53 -5.32 -23.25
CA ALA A 30 23.54 -4.26 -23.47
C ALA A 30 23.96 -3.27 -24.54
N GLN A 31 25.26 -3.01 -24.71
CA GLN A 31 25.79 -2.15 -25.78
C GLN A 31 25.79 -2.83 -27.17
N SER A 32 25.82 -4.16 -27.24
CA SER A 32 25.82 -4.88 -28.52
C SER A 32 24.45 -5.06 -29.17
N PHE A 33 23.37 -4.68 -28.51
CA PHE A 33 22.02 -4.72 -29.07
C PHE A 33 21.66 -3.40 -29.74
N SER A 34 22.12 -3.19 -30.97
CA SER A 34 21.68 -2.09 -31.83
C SER A 34 20.37 -2.42 -32.56
N HIS A 35 19.44 -1.50 -32.45
CA HIS A 35 18.38 -1.03 -33.35
C HIS A 35 17.55 -1.99 -34.26
N SER A 36 17.68 -3.30 -34.29
CA SER A 36 17.05 -4.10 -35.35
C SER A 36 15.92 -5.05 -35.00
N GLU A 37 15.37 -5.08 -33.77
CA GLU A 37 14.19 -5.91 -33.48
C GLU A 37 13.04 -5.13 -32.81
N LEU A 38 12.36 -4.30 -33.59
CA LEU A 38 11.00 -3.80 -33.30
C LEU A 38 9.95 -4.88 -33.64
N GLY A 39 10.03 -6.02 -33.00
CA GLY A 39 9.02 -7.06 -33.09
C GLY A 39 7.97 -6.91 -31.97
N ALA A 40 6.70 -7.08 -32.30
CA ALA A 40 5.59 -7.08 -31.36
C ALA A 40 5.87 -8.00 -30.15
N VAL A 41 5.58 -7.51 -28.94
CA VAL A 41 5.65 -8.30 -27.71
C VAL A 41 4.60 -9.42 -27.81
N PRO A 42 4.97 -10.69 -27.66
CA PRO A 42 3.98 -11.75 -27.57
C PRO A 42 3.12 -11.55 -26.31
N GLU A 43 1.81 -11.58 -26.45
CA GLU A 43 0.79 -11.42 -25.38
C GLU A 43 0.90 -12.44 -24.23
N ASP A 44 1.84 -13.35 -24.25
CA ASP A 44 1.91 -14.55 -23.39
C ASP A 44 3.15 -14.60 -22.48
N SER A 45 3.88 -13.49 -22.26
CA SER A 45 5.06 -13.50 -21.39
C SER A 45 4.72 -13.07 -19.97
N LEU A 46 4.62 -14.02 -19.04
CA LEU A 46 4.83 -13.79 -17.63
C LEU A 46 6.25 -13.20 -17.48
N SER A 47 6.36 -11.93 -17.14
CA SER A 47 7.67 -11.34 -16.83
C SER A 47 8.16 -11.84 -15.47
N ALA A 48 9.42 -12.22 -15.35
CA ALA A 48 10.04 -12.65 -14.10
C ALA A 48 9.88 -11.63 -12.97
N SER A 49 9.67 -10.36 -13.32
CA SER A 49 9.29 -9.27 -12.41
C SER A 49 8.37 -8.32 -13.16
N PRO A 50 7.06 -8.37 -12.92
CA PRO A 50 6.13 -7.44 -13.54
C PRO A 50 6.50 -5.98 -13.22
N PRO A 51 6.40 -5.05 -14.17
CA PRO A 51 6.75 -3.64 -13.97
C PRO A 51 6.05 -2.99 -12.78
N TRP A 52 4.82 -3.38 -12.47
CA TRP A 52 4.07 -2.84 -11.35
C TRP A 52 4.64 -3.25 -9.98
N GLN A 53 5.25 -4.44 -9.83
CA GLN A 53 5.93 -4.82 -8.60
C GLN A 53 7.20 -3.99 -8.38
N GLN A 54 7.90 -3.64 -9.47
CA GLN A 54 9.01 -2.71 -9.43
C GLN A 54 8.55 -1.33 -8.96
N LEU A 55 7.49 -0.78 -9.57
CA LEU A 55 6.89 0.49 -9.16
C LEU A 55 6.50 0.46 -7.67
N LEU A 56 5.87 -0.60 -7.21
CA LEU A 56 5.48 -0.77 -5.82
C LEU A 56 6.70 -0.80 -4.88
N SER A 57 7.75 -1.54 -5.25
CA SER A 57 9.04 -1.53 -4.54
C SER A 57 9.65 -0.13 -4.46
N ASP A 58 9.55 0.64 -5.52
CA ASP A 58 10.12 1.98 -5.58
C ASP A 58 9.28 2.99 -4.78
N LEU A 59 7.96 2.90 -4.83
CA LEU A 59 7.05 3.71 -4.03
C LEU A 59 7.22 3.43 -2.54
N SER A 60 7.17 2.17 -2.15
CA SER A 60 7.27 1.76 -0.75
C SER A 60 8.60 2.12 -0.10
N ALA A 61 9.69 2.06 -0.86
CA ALA A 61 11.02 2.44 -0.38
C ALA A 61 11.19 3.95 -0.17
N SER A 62 10.30 4.78 -0.73
CA SER A 62 10.36 6.24 -0.61
C SER A 62 9.63 6.80 0.59
N GLU A 63 8.80 6.00 1.25
CA GLU A 63 7.84 6.50 2.23
C GLU A 63 8.16 6.00 3.64
N ASP A 64 7.63 6.68 4.64
CA ASP A 64 7.71 6.22 6.02
C ASP A 64 6.69 5.09 6.21
N PHE A 65 7.18 3.89 6.47
CA PHE A 65 6.38 2.67 6.61
C PHE A 65 5.32 2.72 7.72
N GLU A 66 5.49 3.62 8.68
CA GLU A 66 4.63 3.70 9.85
C GLU A 66 3.22 4.22 9.53
N HIS A 67 3.01 4.86 8.38
CA HIS A 67 1.77 5.57 8.08
C HIS A 67 0.99 5.04 6.87
N VAL A 68 1.56 4.12 6.08
CA VAL A 68 0.92 3.62 4.86
C VAL A 68 0.62 2.12 4.97
N ALA A 69 -0.62 1.75 4.73
CA ALA A 69 -1.05 0.35 4.70
C ALA A 69 -0.65 -0.32 3.37
N TRP A 70 0.66 -0.47 3.14
CA TRP A 70 1.23 -1.03 1.90
C TRP A 70 0.69 -2.40 1.54
N GLN A 71 0.45 -3.25 2.55
CA GLN A 71 -0.11 -4.58 2.33
C GLN A 71 -1.49 -4.53 1.65
N ASP A 72 -2.34 -3.61 2.08
CA ASP A 72 -3.67 -3.44 1.51
C ASP A 72 -3.61 -2.93 0.07
N TYR A 73 -2.61 -2.09 -0.22
CA TYR A 73 -2.38 -1.54 -1.54
C TYR A 73 -1.83 -2.58 -2.52
N GLU A 74 -0.87 -3.39 -2.09
CA GLU A 74 -0.37 -4.52 -2.89
C GLU A 74 -1.50 -5.51 -3.21
N GLU A 75 -2.36 -5.82 -2.22
CA GLU A 75 -3.52 -6.69 -2.45
C GLU A 75 -4.43 -6.17 -3.57
N ASP A 76 -4.66 -4.86 -3.61
CA ASP A 76 -5.53 -4.24 -4.60
C ASP A 76 -4.93 -4.28 -6.01
N LEU A 77 -3.64 -3.97 -6.14
CA LEU A 77 -2.91 -4.05 -7.41
C LEU A 77 -2.74 -5.48 -7.90
N GLU A 78 -2.40 -6.41 -7.01
CA GLU A 78 -2.30 -7.83 -7.34
C GLU A 78 -3.65 -8.37 -7.83
N GLU A 79 -4.76 -7.98 -7.17
CA GLU A 79 -6.10 -8.36 -7.60
C GLU A 79 -6.40 -7.84 -9.02
N MET A 80 -6.05 -6.59 -9.31
CA MET A 80 -6.26 -6.02 -10.64
C MET A 80 -5.34 -6.64 -11.69
N ALA A 81 -4.09 -6.93 -11.36
CA ALA A 81 -3.16 -7.58 -12.29
C ALA A 81 -3.58 -9.01 -12.63
N GLN A 82 -4.19 -9.73 -11.68
CA GLN A 82 -4.73 -11.07 -11.94
C GLN A 82 -6.05 -11.07 -12.71
N HIS A 83 -6.76 -9.94 -12.70
CA HIS A 83 -8.05 -9.77 -13.35
C HIS A 83 -8.08 -8.44 -14.14
N PRO A 84 -7.29 -8.34 -15.22
CA PRO A 84 -7.25 -7.13 -16.04
C PRO A 84 -8.64 -6.71 -16.52
N VAL A 85 -8.83 -5.40 -16.64
CA VAL A 85 -10.10 -4.79 -17.03
C VAL A 85 -10.04 -4.38 -18.50
N ASN A 86 -11.14 -4.56 -19.26
CA ASN A 86 -11.23 -4.04 -20.62
C ASN A 86 -11.23 -2.50 -20.61
N LEU A 87 -10.23 -1.89 -21.23
CA LEU A 87 -10.03 -0.44 -21.22
C LEU A 87 -11.23 0.31 -21.89
N ASN A 88 -11.86 -0.30 -22.89
CA ASN A 88 -13.03 0.27 -23.56
C ASN A 88 -14.26 0.37 -22.66
N THR A 89 -14.34 -0.43 -21.60
CA THR A 89 -15.44 -0.44 -20.63
C THR A 89 -15.03 0.00 -19.24
N ALA A 90 -13.74 0.31 -19.07
CA ALA A 90 -13.19 0.74 -17.78
C ALA A 90 -13.89 2.00 -17.30
N THR A 91 -14.28 1.98 -16.03
CA THR A 91 -14.84 3.16 -15.37
C THR A 91 -13.73 4.13 -14.96
N ARG A 92 -14.10 5.39 -14.75
CA ARG A 92 -13.19 6.40 -14.20
C ARG A 92 -12.53 5.90 -12.90
N GLU A 93 -13.32 5.34 -11.99
CA GLU A 93 -12.84 4.85 -10.71
C GLU A 93 -11.80 3.72 -10.86
N GLU A 94 -11.93 2.89 -11.89
CA GLU A 94 -10.96 1.82 -12.17
C GLU A 94 -9.63 2.37 -12.70
N LEU A 95 -9.69 3.39 -13.55
CA LEU A 95 -8.52 4.10 -14.03
C LEU A 95 -7.84 4.91 -12.90
N GLU A 96 -8.63 5.61 -12.10
CA GLU A 96 -8.15 6.39 -10.96
C GLU A 96 -7.53 5.52 -9.84
N ARG A 97 -7.73 4.21 -9.82
CA ARG A 97 -7.04 3.28 -8.93
C ARG A 97 -5.56 3.12 -9.26
N MET A 98 -5.15 3.44 -10.48
CA MET A 98 -3.75 3.27 -10.90
C MET A 98 -2.87 4.37 -10.31
N PRO A 99 -1.87 4.05 -9.47
CA PRO A 99 -1.06 5.05 -8.77
C PRO A 99 -0.18 5.88 -9.70
N PHE A 100 -0.01 5.44 -10.93
CA PHE A 100 0.86 6.04 -11.93
C PHE A 100 0.11 6.90 -12.97
N LEU A 101 -1.24 6.97 -12.93
CA LEU A 101 -2.03 7.83 -13.80
C LEU A 101 -2.45 9.10 -13.06
N THR A 102 -2.36 10.26 -13.67
CA THR A 102 -2.90 11.52 -13.14
C THR A 102 -4.38 11.67 -13.49
N ALA A 103 -5.08 12.59 -12.82
CA ALA A 103 -6.48 12.86 -13.12
C ALA A 103 -6.68 13.35 -14.57
N SER A 104 -5.76 14.18 -15.08
CA SER A 104 -5.81 14.63 -16.49
C SER A 104 -5.61 13.49 -17.48
N GLN A 105 -4.68 12.56 -17.19
CA GLN A 105 -4.45 11.38 -18.04
C GLN A 105 -5.66 10.45 -18.09
N VAL A 106 -6.35 10.28 -16.96
CA VAL A 106 -7.63 9.55 -16.95
C VAL A 106 -8.68 10.23 -17.82
N GLU A 107 -8.79 11.57 -17.75
CA GLU A 107 -9.67 12.32 -18.66
C GLU A 107 -9.26 12.16 -20.12
N ASP A 108 -7.98 12.23 -20.44
CA ASP A 108 -7.50 12.08 -21.81
C ASP A 108 -7.83 10.70 -22.40
N ILE A 109 -7.70 9.62 -21.59
CA ILE A 109 -8.11 8.27 -22.01
C ILE A 109 -9.62 8.21 -22.30
N LEU A 110 -10.43 8.70 -21.34
CA LEU A 110 -11.89 8.69 -21.48
C LEU A 110 -12.37 9.58 -22.63
N PHE A 111 -11.70 10.73 -22.81
CA PHE A 111 -11.98 11.64 -23.93
C PHE A 111 -11.61 11.02 -25.27
N TYR A 112 -10.46 10.32 -25.35
CA TYR A 112 -10.04 9.63 -26.56
C TYR A 112 -11.09 8.59 -26.99
N ILE A 113 -11.54 7.74 -26.04
CA ILE A 113 -12.59 6.73 -26.29
C ILE A 113 -13.91 7.39 -26.69
N TYR A 114 -14.29 8.49 -26.05
CA TYR A 114 -15.50 9.23 -26.39
C TYR A 114 -15.43 9.87 -27.78
N ARG A 115 -14.29 10.44 -28.16
CA ARG A 115 -14.10 11.22 -29.39
C ARG A 115 -13.88 10.33 -30.63
N TYR A 116 -13.05 9.30 -30.48
CA TYR A 116 -12.57 8.48 -31.60
C TYR A 116 -13.20 7.08 -31.63
N GLY A 117 -13.97 6.73 -30.62
CA GLY A 117 -14.57 5.40 -30.49
C GLY A 117 -13.68 4.45 -29.68
N GLN A 118 -14.06 3.17 -29.71
CA GLN A 118 -13.34 2.14 -28.95
C GLN A 118 -11.91 1.95 -29.47
N LEU A 119 -10.97 1.79 -28.53
CA LEU A 119 -9.60 1.37 -28.83
C LEU A 119 -9.62 -0.02 -29.47
N LYS A 120 -8.81 -0.22 -30.50
CA LYS A 120 -8.63 -1.53 -31.16
C LYS A 120 -7.45 -2.31 -30.61
N SER A 121 -6.48 -1.63 -30.01
CA SER A 121 -5.31 -2.26 -29.41
C SER A 121 -4.70 -1.38 -28.30
N MET A 122 -3.93 -2.00 -27.39
CA MET A 122 -3.16 -1.25 -26.38
C MET A 122 -2.12 -0.30 -27.02
N SER A 123 -1.69 -0.57 -28.24
CA SER A 123 -0.74 0.29 -28.97
C SER A 123 -1.33 1.67 -29.30
N GLU A 124 -2.64 1.81 -29.41
CA GLU A 124 -3.29 3.11 -29.68
C GLU A 124 -3.12 4.12 -28.53
N LEU A 125 -2.76 3.66 -27.32
CA LEU A 125 -2.38 4.56 -26.23
C LEU A 125 -1.16 5.43 -26.57
N THR A 126 -0.40 5.11 -27.61
CA THR A 126 0.68 5.98 -28.12
C THR A 126 0.17 7.27 -28.73
N LEU A 127 -1.10 7.31 -29.16
CA LEU A 127 -1.74 8.50 -29.71
C LEU A 127 -2.20 9.49 -28.63
N ILE A 128 -2.19 9.08 -27.37
CA ILE A 128 -2.47 9.93 -26.22
C ILE A 128 -1.12 10.45 -25.70
N SER A 129 -0.76 11.68 -26.09
CA SER A 129 0.57 12.27 -25.82
C SER A 129 0.91 12.40 -24.34
N SER A 130 -0.11 12.54 -23.48
CA SER A 130 0.06 12.66 -22.03
C SER A 130 0.48 11.35 -21.35
N ILE A 131 0.40 10.19 -22.02
CA ILE A 131 0.76 8.89 -21.46
C ILE A 131 2.12 8.48 -21.97
N ASP A 132 3.10 8.43 -21.08
CA ASP A 132 4.46 8.07 -21.42
C ASP A 132 4.62 6.55 -21.66
N TRP A 133 5.81 6.16 -22.14
CA TRP A 133 6.11 4.78 -22.47
C TRP A 133 6.06 3.86 -21.24
N TYR A 134 6.54 4.30 -20.08
CA TYR A 134 6.55 3.51 -18.86
C TYR A 134 5.13 3.30 -18.31
N GLN A 135 4.31 4.33 -18.37
CA GLN A 135 2.89 4.25 -18.00
C GLN A 135 2.12 3.28 -18.90
N ARG A 136 2.39 3.28 -20.22
CA ARG A 136 1.78 2.30 -21.15
C ARG A 136 2.17 0.86 -20.80
N GLN A 137 3.43 0.63 -20.42
CA GLN A 137 3.89 -0.68 -19.97
C GLN A 137 3.19 -1.10 -18.66
N LEU A 138 3.03 -0.19 -17.72
CA LEU A 138 2.27 -0.45 -16.49
C LEU A 138 0.80 -0.73 -16.78
N MET A 139 0.17 0.06 -17.65
CA MET A 139 -1.24 -0.16 -18.04
C MET A 139 -1.47 -1.55 -18.62
N SER A 140 -0.55 -2.09 -19.40
CA SER A 140 -0.66 -3.44 -19.96
C SER A 140 -0.71 -4.56 -18.91
N CYS A 141 -0.32 -4.29 -17.67
CA CYS A 141 -0.44 -5.24 -16.56
C CYS A 141 -1.86 -5.30 -15.98
N PHE A 142 -2.67 -4.23 -16.16
CA PHE A 142 -3.97 -4.08 -15.48
C PHE A 142 -5.14 -3.97 -16.46
N PHE A 143 -4.86 -3.66 -17.72
CA PHE A 143 -5.88 -3.45 -18.74
C PHE A 143 -5.57 -4.24 -20.00
N TYR A 144 -6.64 -4.60 -20.69
CA TYR A 144 -6.59 -5.15 -22.03
C TYR A 144 -7.59 -4.39 -22.92
N VAL A 145 -7.49 -4.56 -24.22
CA VAL A 145 -8.42 -3.98 -25.20
C VAL A 145 -9.17 -5.13 -25.89
N ALA A 146 -10.48 -5.09 -25.80
CA ALA A 146 -11.38 -5.97 -26.55
C ALA A 146 -12.55 -5.17 -27.11
N ASP A 147 -13.04 -5.61 -28.24
CA ASP A 147 -14.25 -5.05 -28.86
C ASP A 147 -15.48 -5.51 -28.06
N ASP A 148 -16.17 -4.56 -27.46
CA ASP A 148 -17.32 -4.85 -26.60
C ASP A 148 -18.54 -4.14 -27.18
N GLY A 149 -19.25 -4.87 -28.01
CA GLY A 149 -20.31 -4.38 -28.91
C GLY A 149 -21.58 -3.83 -28.27
N SER A 150 -21.66 -3.68 -26.96
CA SER A 150 -22.71 -2.94 -26.23
C SER A 150 -22.44 -3.01 -24.71
N LYS A 151 -22.87 -2.00 -23.93
CA LYS A 151 -22.93 -2.12 -22.47
C LYS A 151 -23.91 -3.26 -22.14
N PRO A 152 -23.45 -4.41 -21.66
CA PRO A 152 -24.37 -5.52 -21.40
C PRO A 152 -25.36 -5.10 -20.33
N ALA A 153 -26.64 -5.43 -20.53
CA ALA A 153 -27.65 -5.39 -19.47
C ALA A 153 -27.13 -6.21 -18.28
N PHE A 154 -27.54 -5.85 -17.04
CA PHE A 154 -27.15 -6.62 -15.88
C PHE A 154 -27.43 -8.11 -16.09
N PRO A 155 -26.48 -9.00 -15.85
CA PRO A 155 -26.59 -10.43 -16.16
C PRO A 155 -27.70 -11.09 -15.32
N SER A 156 -28.36 -12.12 -15.90
CA SER A 156 -29.34 -12.92 -15.19
C SER A 156 -28.67 -13.72 -14.05
N LEU A 157 -29.39 -13.99 -12.96
CA LEU A 157 -28.90 -14.81 -11.86
C LEU A 157 -28.42 -16.19 -12.32
N LYS A 158 -29.08 -16.78 -13.33
CA LYS A 158 -28.66 -18.05 -13.94
C LYS A 158 -27.28 -17.93 -14.58
N ASN A 159 -27.03 -16.87 -15.35
CA ASN A 159 -25.74 -16.64 -15.98
C ASN A 159 -24.64 -16.37 -14.93
N ILE A 160 -24.97 -15.61 -13.88
CA ILE A 160 -24.03 -15.36 -12.77
C ILE A 160 -23.61 -16.67 -12.12
N ALA A 161 -24.56 -17.56 -11.80
CA ALA A 161 -24.28 -18.85 -11.18
C ALA A 161 -23.52 -19.82 -12.11
N GLN A 162 -23.85 -19.82 -13.42
CA GLN A 162 -23.31 -20.78 -14.38
C GLN A 162 -21.90 -20.39 -14.87
N TYR A 163 -21.61 -19.10 -15.04
CA TYR A 163 -20.36 -18.61 -15.64
C TYR A 163 -19.51 -17.81 -14.66
N GLY A 164 -19.89 -17.77 -13.39
CA GLY A 164 -19.10 -17.17 -12.33
C GLY A 164 -17.79 -17.92 -12.14
N LYS A 165 -16.72 -17.19 -11.84
CA LYS A 165 -15.40 -17.74 -11.56
C LYS A 165 -15.21 -17.85 -10.06
N HIS A 166 -14.76 -18.99 -9.61
CA HIS A 166 -14.48 -19.28 -8.22
C HIS A 166 -12.98 -19.41 -7.98
N GLU A 167 -12.50 -18.89 -6.88
CA GLU A 167 -11.12 -19.03 -6.44
C GLU A 167 -11.08 -19.35 -4.96
N VAL A 168 -10.33 -20.36 -4.58
CA VAL A 168 -9.99 -20.68 -3.17
C VAL A 168 -8.50 -20.59 -3.00
N MET A 169 -8.05 -19.97 -1.93
CA MET A 169 -6.64 -19.82 -1.62
C MET A 169 -6.40 -20.15 -0.14
N GLY A 170 -5.51 -21.07 0.10
CA GLY A 170 -4.98 -21.38 1.43
C GLY A 170 -3.56 -20.88 1.58
N MET A 171 -3.19 -20.40 2.76
CA MET A 171 -1.82 -20.01 3.10
C MET A 171 -1.41 -20.57 4.45
N LEU A 172 -0.12 -20.89 4.58
CA LEU A 172 0.51 -21.34 5.80
C LEU A 172 1.90 -20.71 5.92
N LYS A 173 2.22 -20.17 7.10
CA LYS A 173 3.57 -19.72 7.47
C LYS A 173 4.05 -20.52 8.66
N VAL A 174 5.23 -21.15 8.52
CA VAL A 174 5.86 -21.99 9.53
C VAL A 174 7.21 -21.37 9.91
N PRO A 175 7.38 -20.89 11.16
CA PRO A 175 8.68 -20.46 11.66
C PRO A 175 9.56 -21.69 12.01
N PHE A 176 10.87 -21.61 11.72
CA PHE A 176 11.86 -22.61 12.16
C PHE A 176 12.62 -22.16 13.42
N TYR A 177 11.98 -21.32 14.22
CA TYR A 177 12.47 -20.81 15.49
C TYR A 177 11.34 -20.81 16.51
N GLU A 178 11.71 -20.81 17.77
CA GLU A 178 10.80 -20.67 18.90
C GLU A 178 10.92 -19.26 19.49
N ARG A 179 9.80 -18.60 19.71
CA ARG A 179 9.75 -17.32 20.43
C ARG A 179 9.56 -17.59 21.91
N LYS A 180 10.01 -16.69 22.77
CA LYS A 180 9.81 -16.79 24.22
C LYS A 180 8.34 -16.96 24.62
N GLY A 181 7.42 -16.38 23.84
CA GLY A 181 5.98 -16.53 24.05
C GLY A 181 5.44 -17.89 23.64
N ASP A 182 6.12 -18.65 22.77
CA ASP A 182 5.71 -20.00 22.34
C ASP A 182 6.08 -21.07 23.37
N ALA A 183 7.06 -20.77 24.28
CA ALA A 183 7.45 -21.68 25.33
C ALA A 183 6.30 -21.87 26.35
N SER A 184 6.08 -23.08 26.78
CA SER A 184 5.06 -23.43 27.77
C SER A 184 5.31 -22.70 29.10
N GLY A 185 4.43 -21.77 29.49
CA GLY A 185 4.53 -21.03 30.75
C GLY A 185 3.36 -20.07 30.96
N THR A 186 3.18 -19.63 32.21
CA THR A 186 2.17 -18.63 32.57
C THR A 186 2.49 -17.28 31.90
N GLY A 187 1.58 -16.79 31.04
CA GLY A 187 1.70 -15.49 30.35
C GLY A 187 2.23 -15.54 28.92
N GLY A 188 2.51 -16.73 28.38
CA GLY A 188 2.88 -16.95 26.99
C GLY A 188 1.70 -16.88 26.01
N TYR A 189 1.94 -17.28 24.77
CA TYR A 189 0.93 -17.38 23.73
C TYR A 189 0.02 -18.58 23.98
N LEU A 190 -1.27 -18.42 23.65
CA LEU A 190 -2.30 -19.42 23.90
C LEU A 190 -2.47 -20.41 22.74
N GLY A 191 -1.98 -20.07 21.57
CA GLY A 191 -2.02 -20.88 20.36
C GLY A 191 -0.64 -21.33 19.88
N TYR A 192 -0.60 -22.02 18.76
CA TYR A 192 0.63 -22.54 18.16
C TYR A 192 1.35 -21.50 17.31
N PRO A 193 2.63 -21.71 16.99
CA PRO A 193 3.47 -20.73 16.31
C PRO A 193 3.17 -20.52 14.82
N TYR A 194 2.24 -21.26 14.24
CA TYR A 194 1.90 -21.17 12.81
C TYR A 194 0.89 -20.05 12.55
N LYS A 195 1.09 -19.36 11.39
CA LYS A 195 0.09 -18.45 10.83
C LYS A 195 -0.55 -19.10 9.63
N HIS A 196 -1.87 -19.10 9.55
CA HIS A 196 -2.57 -19.66 8.39
C HIS A 196 -3.86 -18.89 8.09
N GLY A 197 -4.38 -19.09 6.88
CA GLY A 197 -5.61 -18.44 6.46
C GLY A 197 -6.19 -19.05 5.20
N LEU A 198 -7.47 -18.77 5.02
CA LEU A 198 -8.27 -19.16 3.88
C LEU A 198 -8.90 -17.92 3.25
N ARG A 199 -8.91 -17.87 1.92
CA ARG A 199 -9.60 -16.84 1.15
C ARG A 199 -10.42 -17.51 0.05
N TYR A 200 -11.69 -17.12 -0.05
CA TYR A 200 -12.56 -17.50 -1.14
C TYR A 200 -13.03 -16.25 -1.86
N GLN A 201 -13.02 -16.30 -3.19
CA GLN A 201 -13.57 -15.26 -4.04
C GLN A 201 -14.46 -15.87 -5.11
N PHE A 202 -15.59 -15.22 -5.33
CA PHE A 202 -16.47 -15.45 -6.46
C PHE A 202 -16.57 -14.18 -7.27
N ARG A 203 -16.54 -14.29 -8.61
CA ARG A 203 -16.66 -13.17 -9.52
C ARG A 203 -17.46 -13.52 -10.76
N TYR A 204 -18.30 -12.58 -11.15
CA TYR A 204 -18.90 -12.57 -12.47
C TYR A 204 -18.56 -11.23 -13.14
N GLY A 205 -17.57 -11.25 -14.02
CA GLY A 205 -17.04 -10.03 -14.64
C GLY A 205 -16.75 -8.94 -13.61
N ASN A 206 -17.21 -7.73 -13.89
CA ASN A 206 -17.13 -6.59 -12.98
C ASN A 206 -18.44 -6.32 -12.21
N SER A 207 -19.50 -7.10 -12.51
CA SER A 207 -20.86 -6.86 -12.00
C SER A 207 -21.09 -7.43 -10.60
N VAL A 208 -20.56 -8.61 -10.30
CA VAL A 208 -20.79 -9.27 -9.00
C VAL A 208 -19.46 -9.79 -8.44
N LYS A 209 -19.20 -9.44 -7.20
CA LYS A 209 -18.06 -9.93 -6.43
C LYS A 209 -18.54 -10.37 -5.06
N LEU A 210 -18.08 -11.53 -4.60
CA LEU A 210 -18.28 -12.03 -3.25
C LEU A 210 -16.91 -12.46 -2.73
N GLY A 211 -16.58 -12.07 -1.52
CA GLY A 211 -15.33 -12.45 -0.87
C GLY A 211 -15.57 -12.94 0.55
N PHE A 212 -14.79 -13.94 0.93
CA PHE A 212 -14.69 -14.46 2.27
C PHE A 212 -13.23 -14.65 2.63
N VAL A 213 -12.83 -14.16 3.79
CA VAL A 213 -11.47 -14.31 4.32
C VAL A 213 -11.56 -14.80 5.75
N ALA A 214 -10.76 -15.79 6.08
CA ALA A 214 -10.55 -16.27 7.43
C ALA A 214 -9.06 -16.36 7.70
N SER A 215 -8.58 -15.87 8.83
CA SER A 215 -7.16 -15.89 9.17
C SER A 215 -6.90 -15.98 10.65
N GLN A 216 -5.74 -16.50 10.96
CA GLN A 216 -5.21 -16.61 12.30
C GLN A 216 -3.75 -16.22 12.33
N ASP A 217 -3.38 -15.40 13.28
CA ASP A 217 -1.99 -15.05 13.52
C ASP A 217 -1.30 -16.08 14.42
N ALA A 218 0.03 -16.17 14.29
CA ALA A 218 0.85 -17.08 15.09
C ALA A 218 0.76 -16.75 16.59
N GLY A 219 0.40 -17.73 17.41
CA GLY A 219 0.18 -17.61 18.84
C GLY A 219 -1.28 -17.44 19.26
N GLU A 220 -2.22 -17.32 18.32
CA GLU A 220 -3.65 -17.25 18.61
C GLU A 220 -4.27 -18.64 18.75
N PRO A 221 -5.26 -18.83 19.65
CA PRO A 221 -5.95 -20.10 19.82
C PRO A 221 -6.87 -20.40 18.62
N PHE A 222 -6.80 -21.62 18.09
CA PHE A 222 -7.63 -22.15 17.01
C PHE A 222 -8.55 -23.25 17.57
N PHE A 223 -9.87 -23.08 17.47
CA PHE A 223 -10.87 -23.90 18.15
C PHE A 223 -10.61 -24.04 19.65
N GLY A 224 -10.13 -22.97 20.30
CA GLY A 224 -9.78 -22.98 21.72
C GLY A 224 -10.11 -21.67 22.44
N GLY A 225 -10.28 -21.72 23.75
CA GLY A 225 -10.58 -20.56 24.57
C GLY A 225 -11.91 -19.90 24.18
N ARG A 226 -11.88 -18.59 23.95
CA ARG A 226 -13.06 -17.81 23.46
C ARG A 226 -13.27 -17.98 21.95
N ASN A 227 -12.32 -18.54 21.23
CA ASN A 227 -12.41 -18.73 19.78
C ASN A 227 -12.94 -20.12 19.42
N THR A 228 -14.21 -20.35 19.64
CA THR A 228 -14.88 -21.64 19.36
C THR A 228 -15.18 -21.86 17.88
N MET A 229 -15.14 -20.81 17.04
CA MET A 229 -15.42 -20.88 15.61
C MET A 229 -14.20 -21.16 14.72
N GLY A 230 -13.02 -21.35 15.30
CA GLY A 230 -11.78 -21.68 14.60
C GLY A 230 -10.87 -20.48 14.39
N TYR A 231 -11.06 -19.72 13.34
CA TYR A 231 -10.23 -18.54 13.05
C TYR A 231 -10.57 -17.37 13.98
N ASP A 232 -9.57 -16.54 14.28
CA ASP A 232 -9.77 -15.32 15.06
C ASP A 232 -10.41 -14.21 14.23
N PHE A 233 -10.02 -14.10 12.98
CA PHE A 233 -10.52 -13.09 12.05
C PHE A 233 -11.36 -13.71 10.93
N TYR A 234 -12.55 -13.15 10.72
CA TYR A 234 -13.43 -13.46 9.61
C TYR A 234 -13.87 -12.18 8.91
N SER A 235 -13.86 -12.17 7.60
CA SER A 235 -14.38 -11.08 6.75
C SER A 235 -15.25 -11.66 5.64
N PHE A 236 -16.39 -11.00 5.40
CA PHE A 236 -17.30 -11.34 4.30
C PHE A 236 -17.77 -10.06 3.63
N TYR A 237 -17.85 -10.07 2.31
CA TYR A 237 -18.52 -9.02 1.56
C TYR A 237 -19.22 -9.57 0.31
N LEU A 238 -20.31 -8.90 -0.08
CA LEU A 238 -20.97 -9.04 -1.36
C LEU A 238 -21.04 -7.65 -2.02
N GLN A 239 -20.54 -7.53 -3.22
CA GLN A 239 -20.59 -6.29 -4.01
C GLN A 239 -21.28 -6.53 -5.35
N VAL A 240 -22.28 -5.72 -5.67
CA VAL A 240 -23.01 -5.70 -6.92
C VAL A 240 -22.85 -4.33 -7.56
N LYS A 241 -22.41 -4.29 -8.82
CA LYS A 241 -22.17 -3.05 -9.57
C LYS A 241 -23.04 -2.96 -10.80
N ASN A 242 -23.41 -1.74 -11.17
CA ASN A 242 -24.14 -1.43 -12.41
C ASN A 242 -25.51 -2.12 -12.54
N LEU A 243 -26.25 -2.24 -11.43
CA LEU A 243 -27.62 -2.73 -11.41
C LEU A 243 -28.61 -1.59 -11.71
N GLY A 244 -28.88 -1.33 -12.98
CA GLY A 244 -29.71 -0.21 -13.42
C GLY A 244 -29.10 1.13 -13.00
N ARG A 245 -29.79 1.89 -12.14
CA ARG A 245 -29.28 3.15 -11.57
C ARG A 245 -28.41 2.99 -10.33
N TRP A 246 -28.39 1.78 -9.76
CA TRP A 246 -27.48 1.46 -8.66
C TRP A 246 -26.08 1.21 -9.21
N LYS A 247 -25.20 2.17 -8.99
CA LYS A 247 -23.80 2.09 -9.42
C LYS A 247 -23.03 1.04 -8.64
N ASN A 248 -23.28 0.98 -7.33
CA ASN A 248 -22.63 0.06 -6.42
C ASN A 248 -23.54 -0.25 -5.23
N ILE A 249 -23.66 -1.50 -4.86
CA ILE A 249 -24.29 -1.97 -3.62
C ILE A 249 -23.30 -2.93 -2.97
N THR A 250 -22.92 -2.66 -1.74
CA THR A 250 -21.97 -3.50 -1.00
C THR A 250 -22.55 -3.84 0.36
N LEU A 251 -22.54 -5.13 0.69
CA LEU A 251 -23.00 -5.69 1.96
C LEU A 251 -21.85 -6.40 2.66
N GLY A 252 -21.83 -6.38 3.98
CA GLY A 252 -20.79 -7.00 4.81
C GLY A 252 -19.68 -6.03 5.16
N ARG A 253 -18.40 -6.44 5.02
CA ARG A 253 -17.27 -5.55 5.30
C ARG A 253 -16.87 -4.78 4.07
N TYR A 254 -16.69 -3.48 4.21
CA TYR A 254 -16.33 -2.60 3.11
C TYR A 254 -15.40 -1.48 3.56
N ARG A 255 -14.73 -0.87 2.58
CA ARG A 255 -13.97 0.36 2.69
C ARG A 255 -14.68 1.48 1.97
N LEU A 256 -14.54 2.67 2.48
CA LEU A 256 -15.16 3.87 1.92
C LEU A 256 -14.16 5.02 1.95
N ASN A 257 -14.01 5.71 0.82
CA ASN A 257 -13.25 6.93 0.71
C ASN A 257 -14.17 8.03 0.19
N ALA A 258 -14.26 9.16 0.90
CA ALA A 258 -15.03 10.33 0.53
C ALA A 258 -14.12 11.56 0.45
N GLY A 259 -14.18 12.30 -0.65
CA GLY A 259 -13.35 13.47 -0.88
C GLY A 259 -11.86 13.17 -0.92
N LEU A 260 -11.06 14.00 -0.25
CA LEU A 260 -9.61 13.79 -0.08
C LEU A 260 -9.27 13.08 1.24
N GLY A 261 -10.27 12.59 1.97
CA GLY A 261 -10.11 11.81 3.18
C GLY A 261 -9.93 12.60 4.47
N LEU A 262 -10.21 13.89 4.48
CA LEU A 262 -10.12 14.70 5.70
C LEU A 262 -11.09 14.25 6.78
N MET A 263 -12.23 13.75 6.37
CA MET A 263 -13.28 13.29 7.26
C MET A 263 -13.42 11.78 7.31
N LEU A 264 -13.48 11.11 6.16
CA LEU A 264 -13.76 9.69 6.05
C LEU A 264 -12.94 9.04 4.92
N ASN A 265 -11.96 8.24 5.30
CA ASN A 265 -11.20 7.39 4.42
C ASN A 265 -10.71 6.15 5.19
N ASN A 266 -11.33 5.02 4.94
CA ASN A 266 -10.88 3.72 5.45
C ASN A 266 -10.05 2.96 4.42
N ASP A 267 -9.90 3.51 3.22
CA ASP A 267 -9.02 3.00 2.20
C ASP A 267 -7.56 3.45 2.48
N PHE A 268 -6.61 2.93 1.76
CA PHE A 268 -5.24 3.36 1.96
C PHE A 268 -5.01 4.74 1.36
N GLY A 269 -4.18 5.53 2.04
CA GLY A 269 -3.64 6.78 1.52
C GLY A 269 -2.38 6.51 0.72
N PHE A 270 -2.14 7.33 -0.28
CA PHE A 270 -0.86 7.34 -0.98
C PHE A 270 0.14 8.20 -0.20
N GLY A 271 1.39 7.83 -0.27
CA GLY A 271 2.43 8.64 0.31
C GLY A 271 2.77 9.89 -0.53
N LYS A 272 3.76 10.63 -0.08
CA LYS A 272 4.10 11.95 -0.64
C LYS A 272 4.54 11.91 -2.10
N LEU A 273 5.28 10.88 -2.50
CA LEU A 273 5.71 10.73 -3.89
C LEU A 273 4.52 10.43 -4.82
N SER A 274 3.64 9.54 -4.40
CA SER A 274 2.44 9.21 -5.17
C SER A 274 1.39 10.31 -5.17
N ALA A 275 1.47 11.26 -4.23
CA ALA A 275 0.60 12.44 -4.22
C ALA A 275 0.70 13.25 -5.51
N LEU A 276 1.88 13.34 -6.14
CA LEU A 276 2.09 14.02 -7.43
C LEU A 276 1.19 13.48 -8.55
N THR A 277 0.83 12.23 -8.48
CA THR A 277 -0.04 11.59 -9.48
C THR A 277 -1.46 11.37 -8.97
N SER A 278 -1.68 11.20 -7.68
CA SER A 278 -2.96 10.78 -7.11
C SER A 278 -3.83 11.90 -6.59
N LEU A 279 -3.27 13.01 -6.12
CA LEU A 279 -4.06 14.14 -5.64
C LEU A 279 -4.83 14.80 -6.78
N GLY A 280 -6.08 15.05 -6.55
CA GLY A 280 -7.01 15.60 -7.56
C GLY A 280 -7.82 14.55 -8.32
N ARG A 281 -7.56 13.24 -8.10
CA ARG A 281 -8.26 12.19 -8.84
C ARG A 281 -9.72 12.08 -8.50
N SER A 282 -10.10 12.05 -7.26
CA SER A 282 -11.47 11.71 -6.93
C SER A 282 -12.14 12.69 -5.99
N SER A 283 -13.28 13.15 -6.43
CA SER A 283 -14.31 13.80 -5.62
C SER A 283 -15.50 12.88 -5.37
N SER A 284 -15.51 11.66 -5.94
CA SER A 284 -16.61 10.72 -5.74
C SER A 284 -16.39 9.87 -4.49
N CYS A 285 -17.51 9.46 -3.87
CA CYS A 285 -17.50 8.53 -2.77
C CYS A 285 -17.29 7.11 -3.30
N ILE A 286 -16.14 6.51 -3.03
CA ILE A 286 -15.77 5.18 -3.54
C ILE A 286 -16.02 4.13 -2.47
N ILE A 287 -16.80 3.09 -2.83
CA ILE A 287 -17.09 1.94 -1.96
C ILE A 287 -16.41 0.70 -2.55
N ARG A 288 -15.67 -0.04 -1.71
CA ARG A 288 -15.01 -1.30 -2.07
C ARG A 288 -15.29 -2.38 -1.03
N GLY A 289 -15.44 -3.64 -1.49
CA GLY A 289 -15.49 -4.78 -0.57
C GLY A 289 -14.14 -4.94 0.15
N HIS A 290 -14.16 -5.26 1.44
CA HIS A 290 -12.96 -5.47 2.23
C HIS A 290 -12.47 -6.91 2.08
N SER A 291 -11.43 -7.10 1.28
CA SER A 291 -10.81 -8.39 0.97
C SER A 291 -9.53 -8.67 1.76
N SER A 292 -9.05 -7.70 2.54
CA SER A 292 -7.83 -7.77 3.35
C SER A 292 -8.04 -8.49 4.68
N ARG A 293 -6.93 -8.96 5.26
CA ARG A 293 -6.86 -9.51 6.63
C ARG A 293 -6.69 -8.44 7.70
N SER A 294 -6.67 -7.15 7.32
CA SER A 294 -6.60 -6.05 8.28
C SER A 294 -7.84 -6.02 9.17
N SER A 295 -7.65 -6.03 10.47
CA SER A 295 -8.72 -6.02 11.47
C SER A 295 -9.22 -4.62 11.82
N ALA A 296 -8.56 -3.55 11.35
CA ALA A 296 -8.84 -2.18 11.78
C ALA A 296 -9.55 -1.32 10.73
N ASN A 297 -9.08 -1.32 9.49
CA ASN A 297 -9.49 -0.32 8.49
C ASN A 297 -10.65 -0.81 7.63
N TYR A 298 -11.83 -1.01 8.23
CA TYR A 298 -13.05 -1.38 7.51
C TYR A 298 -14.29 -0.83 8.22
N LEU A 299 -15.38 -0.73 7.47
CA LEU A 299 -16.76 -0.57 7.96
C LEU A 299 -17.49 -1.90 7.76
N GLN A 300 -18.50 -2.18 8.58
CA GLN A 300 -19.27 -3.43 8.52
C GLN A 300 -20.76 -3.15 8.54
N GLY A 301 -21.45 -3.48 7.45
CA GLY A 301 -22.88 -3.22 7.31
C GLY A 301 -23.30 -3.16 5.86
N ALA A 302 -23.80 -2.02 5.41
CA ALA A 302 -24.23 -1.82 4.03
C ALA A 302 -23.85 -0.42 3.53
N ALA A 303 -23.51 -0.35 2.25
CA ALA A 303 -23.30 0.90 1.56
C ALA A 303 -23.78 0.80 0.10
N ALA A 304 -24.36 1.88 -0.41
CA ALA A 304 -24.86 1.88 -1.79
C ALA A 304 -24.73 3.27 -2.42
N THR A 305 -24.40 3.30 -3.72
CA THR A 305 -24.36 4.51 -4.54
C THR A 305 -25.44 4.41 -5.61
N TYR A 306 -26.30 5.42 -5.67
CA TYR A 306 -27.39 5.54 -6.63
C TYR A 306 -27.17 6.78 -7.54
N THR A 307 -27.26 6.58 -8.85
CA THR A 307 -27.18 7.67 -9.82
C THR A 307 -28.59 8.28 -10.00
N LEU A 308 -28.77 9.47 -9.40
CA LEU A 308 -30.06 10.17 -9.43
C LEU A 308 -30.31 10.78 -10.83
N LEU A 309 -29.31 11.51 -11.33
CA LEU A 309 -29.26 12.15 -12.65
C LEU A 309 -27.87 11.96 -13.25
N LYS A 310 -27.70 12.23 -14.55
CA LYS A 310 -26.38 12.20 -15.18
C LYS A 310 -25.44 13.18 -14.46
N GLY A 311 -24.38 12.65 -13.86
CA GLY A 311 -23.41 13.41 -13.07
C GLY A 311 -23.78 13.63 -11.59
N LEU A 312 -25.01 13.31 -11.15
CA LEU A 312 -25.45 13.44 -9.76
C LEU A 312 -25.57 12.05 -9.11
N GLU A 313 -24.76 11.80 -8.11
CA GLU A 313 -24.71 10.53 -7.37
C GLU A 313 -25.03 10.77 -5.88
N LEU A 314 -25.80 9.87 -5.31
CA LEU A 314 -26.11 9.81 -3.89
C LEU A 314 -25.57 8.51 -3.31
N THR A 315 -24.77 8.59 -2.27
CA THR A 315 -24.22 7.43 -1.55
C THR A 315 -24.69 7.44 -0.12
N GLY A 316 -25.28 6.33 0.32
CA GLY A 316 -25.61 6.09 1.71
C GLY A 316 -24.76 4.96 2.29
N PHE A 317 -24.40 5.05 3.56
CA PHE A 317 -23.62 4.02 4.23
C PHE A 317 -23.96 3.91 5.70
N LEU A 318 -23.92 2.68 6.20
CA LEU A 318 -24.12 2.35 7.60
C LEU A 318 -23.13 1.26 8.03
N SER A 319 -22.67 1.33 9.27
CA SER A 319 -21.73 0.37 9.84
C SER A 319 -22.05 0.12 11.30
N TYR A 320 -22.03 -1.14 11.69
CA TYR A 320 -21.99 -1.58 13.08
C TYR A 320 -20.90 -2.60 13.25
N ARG A 321 -19.97 -2.35 14.17
CA ARG A 321 -18.88 -3.29 14.45
C ARG A 321 -18.51 -3.30 15.93
N GLN A 322 -18.11 -4.46 16.40
CA GLN A 322 -17.43 -4.59 17.69
C GLN A 322 -15.95 -4.22 17.49
N ILE A 323 -15.36 -3.56 18.48
CA ILE A 323 -14.00 -3.04 18.46
C ILE A 323 -13.21 -3.51 19.67
N ASP A 324 -11.92 -3.72 19.44
CA ASP A 324 -10.97 -4.02 20.48
C ASP A 324 -10.52 -2.71 21.15
N ALA A 325 -10.52 -2.70 22.47
CA ALA A 325 -10.19 -1.49 23.20
C ALA A 325 -9.54 -1.79 24.55
N THR A 326 -8.73 -0.84 25.00
CA THR A 326 -8.30 -0.77 26.39
C THR A 326 -9.31 0.11 27.14
N LEU A 327 -9.98 -0.45 28.13
CA LEU A 327 -10.93 0.27 28.94
C LEU A 327 -10.23 1.05 30.06
N SER A 328 -10.93 2.03 30.63
CA SER A 328 -10.57 2.69 31.88
C SER A 328 -10.59 1.68 33.04
N ALA A 329 -9.96 2.02 34.16
CA ALA A 329 -9.82 1.10 35.30
C ALA A 329 -11.19 0.68 35.90
N ASP A 330 -12.17 1.54 35.82
CA ASP A 330 -13.57 1.32 36.24
C ASP A 330 -14.42 0.58 35.18
N GLY A 331 -13.84 0.31 33.98
CA GLY A 331 -14.54 -0.32 32.86
C GLY A 331 -15.55 0.58 32.16
N GLY A 332 -15.77 1.81 32.63
CA GLY A 332 -16.84 2.71 32.17
C GLY A 332 -16.51 3.50 30.90
N GLY A 333 -15.27 3.46 30.40
CA GLY A 333 -14.84 4.23 29.24
C GLY A 333 -13.77 3.57 28.40
N ILE A 334 -13.66 3.99 27.14
CA ILE A 334 -12.63 3.57 26.19
C ILE A 334 -11.42 4.51 26.32
N LYS A 335 -10.32 4.00 26.84
CA LYS A 335 -9.06 4.74 26.93
C LYS A 335 -8.27 4.77 25.60
N THR A 336 -8.31 3.65 24.86
CA THR A 336 -7.59 3.52 23.56
C THR A 336 -8.29 2.46 22.71
N ILE A 337 -8.58 2.79 21.45
CA ILE A 337 -9.04 1.84 20.44
C ILE A 337 -7.82 1.11 19.88
N LEU A 338 -7.84 -0.23 19.92
CA LEU A 338 -6.76 -1.06 19.42
C LEU A 338 -6.97 -1.38 17.93
N LYS A 339 -5.90 -1.24 17.16
CA LYS A 339 -5.90 -1.49 15.71
C LYS A 339 -5.07 -2.70 15.28
N THR A 340 -4.40 -3.38 16.22
CA THR A 340 -3.49 -4.50 15.91
C THR A 340 -4.22 -5.79 15.59
N GLY A 341 -5.38 -6.04 16.21
CA GLY A 341 -6.18 -7.25 16.04
C GLY A 341 -5.47 -8.55 16.43
N LEU A 342 -4.53 -8.50 17.38
CA LEU A 342 -3.81 -9.67 17.88
C LEU A 342 -4.40 -10.14 19.18
N HIS A 343 -4.70 -11.46 19.27
CA HIS A 343 -5.39 -12.10 20.41
C HIS A 343 -4.63 -13.36 20.87
N ARG A 344 -3.33 -13.21 21.15
CA ARG A 344 -2.39 -14.30 21.44
C ARG A 344 -2.26 -14.62 22.93
N THR A 345 -2.51 -13.62 23.78
CA THR A 345 -2.35 -13.73 25.24
C THR A 345 -3.68 -13.49 25.95
N VAL A 346 -3.77 -13.90 27.22
CA VAL A 346 -4.96 -13.63 28.07
C VAL A 346 -5.29 -12.14 28.10
N ASN A 347 -4.25 -11.28 28.21
CA ASN A 347 -4.44 -9.83 28.25
C ASN A 347 -4.90 -9.24 26.90
N GLU A 348 -4.45 -9.78 25.76
CA GLU A 348 -4.92 -9.38 24.45
C GLU A 348 -6.39 -9.80 24.23
N ILE A 349 -6.74 -11.05 24.60
CA ILE A 349 -8.13 -11.57 24.52
C ILE A 349 -9.08 -10.80 25.44
N ALA A 350 -8.63 -10.36 26.62
CA ALA A 350 -9.46 -9.55 27.50
C ALA A 350 -9.89 -8.20 26.90
N LYS A 351 -9.18 -7.72 25.90
CA LYS A 351 -9.46 -6.46 25.18
C LYS A 351 -10.23 -6.66 23.87
N GLN A 352 -10.49 -7.91 23.49
CA GLN A 352 -11.16 -8.26 22.23
C GLN A 352 -12.66 -7.95 22.31
N LYS A 353 -13.16 -7.15 21.34
CA LYS A 353 -14.59 -6.87 21.14
C LYS A 353 -15.32 -6.37 22.41
N VAL A 354 -14.62 -5.57 23.21
CA VAL A 354 -15.16 -5.06 24.51
C VAL A 354 -16.08 -3.85 24.36
N ALA A 355 -16.10 -3.23 23.19
CA ALA A 355 -16.99 -2.11 22.88
C ALA A 355 -17.53 -2.23 21.45
N SER A 356 -18.53 -1.42 21.10
CA SER A 356 -19.06 -1.34 19.73
C SER A 356 -19.07 0.08 19.22
N ASN A 357 -19.01 0.20 17.89
CA ASN A 357 -19.10 1.44 17.16
C ASN A 357 -20.18 1.34 16.08
N THR A 358 -21.07 2.33 16.05
CA THR A 358 -22.09 2.50 15.02
C THR A 358 -21.75 3.77 14.23
N LEU A 359 -21.85 3.72 12.91
CA LEU A 359 -21.64 4.85 12.02
C LEU A 359 -22.72 4.85 10.95
N VAL A 360 -23.32 6.02 10.71
CA VAL A 360 -24.33 6.24 9.69
C VAL A 360 -24.00 7.55 8.96
N GLY A 361 -24.11 7.54 7.63
CA GLY A 361 -23.79 8.76 6.88
C GLY A 361 -24.17 8.69 5.42
N GLY A 362 -23.91 9.78 4.73
CA GLY A 362 -24.19 9.93 3.31
C GLY A 362 -23.27 10.92 2.61
N ASN A 363 -23.22 10.75 1.29
CA ASN A 363 -22.50 11.65 0.39
C ASN A 363 -23.41 12.01 -0.78
N ILE A 364 -23.39 13.25 -1.20
CA ILE A 364 -23.95 13.72 -2.45
C ILE A 364 -22.82 14.30 -3.29
N SER A 365 -22.70 13.87 -4.54
CA SER A 365 -21.66 14.38 -5.44
C SER A 365 -22.22 14.71 -6.82
N TYR A 366 -21.82 15.86 -7.35
CA TYR A 366 -22.20 16.31 -8.67
C TYR A 366 -20.95 16.59 -9.51
N ARG A 367 -20.98 16.10 -10.76
CA ARG A 367 -19.89 16.29 -11.72
C ARG A 367 -20.45 16.73 -13.07
N HIS A 368 -19.91 17.82 -13.59
CA HIS A 368 -20.29 18.35 -14.89
C HIS A 368 -19.14 19.13 -15.53
N GLN A 369 -18.79 18.78 -16.79
CA GLN A 369 -17.78 19.49 -17.61
C GLN A 369 -16.45 19.79 -16.87
N GLY A 370 -15.89 18.80 -16.19
CA GLY A 370 -14.65 18.94 -15.43
C GLY A 370 -14.83 19.48 -14.01
N TRP A 371 -15.91 20.18 -13.71
CA TRP A 371 -16.23 20.61 -12.34
C TRP A 371 -16.79 19.46 -11.52
N HIS A 372 -16.43 19.42 -10.28
CA HIS A 372 -17.05 18.55 -9.29
C HIS A 372 -17.25 19.27 -7.96
N ILE A 373 -18.33 18.93 -7.31
CA ILE A 373 -18.65 19.36 -5.95
C ILE A 373 -19.31 18.18 -5.22
N GLY A 374 -18.97 17.98 -3.97
CA GLY A 374 -19.54 16.93 -3.14
C GLY A 374 -19.70 17.39 -1.70
N GLY A 375 -20.71 16.86 -1.04
CA GLY A 375 -20.92 17.05 0.39
C GLY A 375 -21.01 15.68 1.07
N THR A 376 -20.31 15.49 2.18
CA THR A 376 -20.34 14.27 2.97
C THR A 376 -20.64 14.61 4.41
N ALA A 377 -21.46 13.81 5.06
CA ALA A 377 -21.69 13.91 6.49
C ALA A 377 -21.90 12.52 7.11
N PHE A 378 -21.41 12.32 8.33
CA PHE A 378 -21.72 11.14 9.11
C PHE A 378 -21.88 11.45 10.61
N TYR A 379 -22.60 10.57 11.25
CA TYR A 379 -22.73 10.49 12.70
C TYR A 379 -22.17 9.14 13.16
N THR A 380 -21.40 9.15 14.24
CA THR A 380 -20.85 7.93 14.84
C THR A 380 -21.10 7.90 16.35
N SER A 381 -21.39 6.72 16.87
CA SER A 381 -21.59 6.51 18.31
C SER A 381 -20.85 5.26 18.78
N PHE A 382 -20.39 5.30 20.02
CA PHE A 382 -19.75 4.19 20.72
C PHE A 382 -20.61 3.71 21.88
N SER A 383 -20.57 2.43 22.17
CA SER A 383 -21.29 1.85 23.32
C SER A 383 -20.78 2.34 24.68
N LEU A 384 -19.52 2.77 24.73
CA LEU A 384 -18.86 3.35 25.88
C LEU A 384 -18.21 4.67 25.49
N PRO A 385 -18.16 5.70 26.36
CA PRO A 385 -17.54 6.97 26.05
C PRO A 385 -16.02 6.81 25.84
N LEU A 386 -15.47 7.58 24.91
CA LEU A 386 -14.02 7.77 24.79
C LEU A 386 -13.54 8.61 25.97
N THR A 387 -12.55 8.12 26.70
CA THR A 387 -11.97 8.76 27.90
C THR A 387 -10.46 8.86 27.77
N PRO A 388 -9.93 9.69 26.84
CA PRO A 388 -8.49 9.85 26.63
C PRO A 388 -7.84 10.50 27.83
N ASN A 389 -6.57 10.14 28.11
CA ASN A 389 -5.82 10.80 29.17
C ASN A 389 -5.34 12.20 28.75
N LYS A 390 -6.13 13.23 29.01
CA LYS A 390 -5.89 14.64 28.66
C LYS A 390 -4.79 15.31 29.49
N SER A 391 -4.24 14.66 30.53
CA SER A 391 -3.05 15.16 31.23
C SER A 391 -1.79 15.10 30.35
N GLN A 392 -1.81 14.24 29.34
CA GLN A 392 -0.78 14.19 28.31
C GLN A 392 -1.02 15.28 27.27
N LEU A 393 -0.08 16.20 27.09
CA LEU A 393 -0.24 17.39 26.22
C LEU A 393 -0.70 17.01 24.80
N TYR A 394 -0.09 16.01 24.19
CA TYR A 394 -0.44 15.58 22.82
C TYR A 394 -1.85 14.97 22.69
N LYS A 395 -2.52 14.64 23.81
CA LYS A 395 -3.91 14.16 23.85
C LYS A 395 -4.92 15.23 24.29
N ARG A 396 -4.49 16.48 24.48
CA ARG A 396 -5.34 17.54 25.00
C ARG A 396 -6.62 17.73 24.20
N PHE A 397 -6.54 17.60 22.89
CA PHE A 397 -7.66 17.79 21.96
C PHE A 397 -8.20 16.46 21.40
N ALA A 398 -7.86 15.34 21.99
CA ALA A 398 -8.42 14.06 21.60
C ALA A 398 -9.94 14.04 21.86
N PRO A 399 -10.74 13.34 21.01
CA PRO A 399 -12.18 13.22 21.16
C PRO A 399 -12.57 12.58 22.49
N GLU A 400 -13.56 13.15 23.16
CA GLU A 400 -14.10 12.67 24.44
C GLU A 400 -15.62 12.59 24.34
N GLY A 401 -16.21 11.53 24.91
CA GLY A 401 -17.64 11.26 24.81
C GLY A 401 -17.96 10.02 23.98
N ASN A 402 -19.23 9.80 23.71
CA ASN A 402 -19.70 8.59 23.04
C ASN A 402 -20.30 8.82 21.65
N ALA A 403 -20.50 10.06 21.24
CA ALA A 403 -21.13 10.37 19.97
C ALA A 403 -20.47 11.58 19.30
N PHE A 404 -20.24 11.49 17.98
CA PHE A 404 -19.53 12.48 17.20
C PHE A 404 -20.15 12.63 15.82
N TRP A 405 -20.08 13.82 15.26
CA TRP A 405 -20.44 14.05 13.87
C TRP A 405 -19.32 14.80 13.13
N ASN A 406 -19.19 14.51 11.86
CA ASN A 406 -18.31 15.27 10.96
C ASN A 406 -19.05 15.54 9.65
N ALA A 407 -18.71 16.66 9.01
CA ALA A 407 -19.18 17.02 7.68
C ALA A 407 -18.04 17.63 6.86
N SER A 408 -18.07 17.40 5.55
CA SER A 408 -17.10 18.00 4.63
C SER A 408 -17.73 18.40 3.31
N ILE A 409 -17.10 19.38 2.65
CA ILE A 409 -17.38 19.77 1.27
C ILE A 409 -16.10 19.53 0.47
N SER A 410 -16.22 18.72 -0.59
CA SER A 410 -15.17 18.50 -1.57
C SER A 410 -15.51 19.24 -2.87
N TYR A 411 -14.50 19.79 -3.53
CA TYR A 411 -14.66 20.59 -4.75
C TYR A 411 -13.41 20.48 -5.63
N GLY A 412 -13.58 20.73 -6.93
CA GLY A 412 -12.45 20.79 -7.83
C GLY A 412 -12.84 20.99 -9.28
N TYR A 413 -11.80 21.07 -10.10
CA TYR A 413 -11.88 21.26 -11.52
C TYR A 413 -10.78 20.47 -12.22
N ILE A 414 -11.13 19.69 -13.23
CA ILE A 414 -10.19 18.90 -14.02
C ILE A 414 -10.31 19.30 -15.48
N SER A 415 -9.19 19.73 -16.06
CA SER A 415 -9.04 19.95 -17.48
C SER A 415 -7.74 19.31 -17.98
N HIS A 416 -7.48 19.34 -19.26
CA HIS A 416 -6.26 18.80 -19.84
C HIS A 416 -4.97 19.36 -19.20
N ARG A 417 -4.91 20.64 -18.84
CA ARG A 417 -3.70 21.28 -18.26
C ARG A 417 -3.79 21.59 -16.78
N LEU A 418 -4.99 21.78 -16.24
CA LEU A 418 -5.18 22.23 -14.86
C LEU A 418 -6.07 21.27 -14.11
N THR A 419 -5.58 20.76 -13.00
CA THR A 419 -6.35 20.02 -12.03
C THR A 419 -6.34 20.77 -10.70
N LEU A 420 -7.53 21.13 -10.21
CA LEU A 420 -7.74 21.71 -8.89
C LEU A 420 -8.56 20.73 -8.06
N SER A 421 -8.19 20.55 -6.82
CA SER A 421 -8.96 19.76 -5.87
C SER A 421 -8.84 20.30 -4.47
N GLY A 422 -9.92 20.24 -3.73
CA GLY A 422 -9.96 20.69 -2.35
C GLY A 422 -11.02 19.95 -1.54
N GLU A 423 -10.80 19.88 -0.25
CA GLU A 423 -11.77 19.45 0.73
C GLU A 423 -11.64 20.33 1.97
N THR A 424 -12.78 20.73 2.53
CA THR A 424 -12.84 21.40 3.84
C THR A 424 -13.82 20.67 4.72
N ALA A 425 -13.38 20.29 5.91
CA ALA A 425 -14.12 19.47 6.85
C ALA A 425 -14.25 20.15 8.21
N THR A 426 -15.32 19.84 8.90
CA THR A 426 -15.61 20.28 10.28
C THR A 426 -16.33 19.17 11.05
N GLY A 427 -16.63 19.40 12.31
CA GLY A 427 -17.37 18.47 13.15
C GLY A 427 -17.79 19.10 14.46
N ASP A 428 -18.23 18.27 15.40
CA ASP A 428 -18.58 18.67 16.76
C ASP A 428 -17.44 19.34 17.54
N CYS A 429 -16.19 19.16 17.08
CA CYS A 429 -15.02 19.88 17.59
C CYS A 429 -15.07 21.40 17.38
N GLY A 430 -16.00 21.93 16.53
CA GLY A 430 -16.13 23.35 16.19
C GLY A 430 -14.91 23.95 15.47
N SER A 431 -14.08 23.09 14.86
CA SER A 431 -12.83 23.47 14.20
C SER A 431 -12.78 22.91 12.78
N ILE A 432 -11.88 23.44 11.96
CA ILE A 432 -11.79 23.09 10.55
C ILE A 432 -10.47 22.36 10.22
N ALA A 433 -10.55 21.51 9.20
CA ALA A 433 -9.42 21.03 8.44
C ALA A 433 -9.65 21.31 6.96
N THR A 434 -8.64 21.79 6.24
CA THR A 434 -8.72 22.04 4.80
C THR A 434 -7.47 21.55 4.08
N LEU A 435 -7.66 20.97 2.92
CA LEU A 435 -6.62 20.50 2.01
C LEU A 435 -6.96 20.99 0.61
N ASN A 436 -6.01 21.68 -0.03
CA ASN A 436 -6.18 22.22 -1.37
C ASN A 436 -4.96 21.89 -2.21
N ALA A 437 -5.15 21.38 -3.40
CA ALA A 437 -4.10 21.03 -4.33
C ALA A 437 -4.38 21.58 -5.73
N ALA A 438 -3.31 22.00 -6.40
CA ALA A 438 -3.31 22.43 -7.78
C ALA A 438 -2.20 21.71 -8.52
N SER A 439 -2.51 21.12 -9.66
CA SER A 439 -1.52 20.52 -10.57
C SER A 439 -1.66 21.19 -11.94
N TYR A 440 -0.56 21.62 -12.51
CA TYR A 440 -0.52 22.31 -13.80
C TYR A 440 0.48 21.66 -14.76
N LEU A 441 -0.02 21.22 -15.89
CA LEU A 441 0.78 20.70 -16.99
C LEU A 441 1.35 21.86 -17.80
N CYS A 442 2.59 22.26 -17.47
CA CYS A 442 3.27 23.39 -18.15
C CYS A 442 3.61 23.04 -19.60
N SER A 443 4.01 21.79 -19.83
CA SER A 443 4.25 21.20 -21.15
C SER A 443 3.99 19.70 -21.08
N ASP A 444 3.94 18.99 -22.21
CA ASP A 444 3.77 17.54 -22.27
C ASP A 444 4.85 16.76 -21.48
N HIS A 445 5.93 17.45 -21.10
CA HIS A 445 7.09 16.88 -20.40
C HIS A 445 7.31 17.45 -19.00
N PHE A 446 6.52 18.45 -18.57
CA PHE A 446 6.74 19.09 -17.28
C PHE A 446 5.42 19.42 -16.59
N THR A 447 5.20 18.77 -15.44
CA THR A 447 4.06 19.00 -14.56
C THR A 447 4.53 19.55 -13.22
N LEU A 448 3.91 20.62 -12.79
CA LEU A 448 4.11 21.23 -11.48
C LEU A 448 2.90 20.99 -10.58
N MET A 449 3.14 20.74 -9.29
CA MET A 449 2.10 20.58 -8.29
C MET A 449 2.39 21.41 -7.04
N ALA A 450 1.35 22.02 -6.51
CA ALA A 450 1.36 22.70 -5.21
C ALA A 450 0.18 22.21 -4.37
N LEU A 451 0.42 22.02 -3.07
CA LEU A 451 -0.61 21.66 -2.12
C LEU A 451 -0.44 22.47 -0.85
N TYR A 452 -1.55 22.95 -0.33
CA TYR A 452 -1.65 23.61 0.97
C TYR A 452 -2.61 22.84 1.87
N ARG A 453 -2.19 22.60 3.12
CA ARG A 453 -3.02 21.96 4.14
C ARG A 453 -2.98 22.72 5.45
N PHE A 454 -4.15 22.83 6.05
CA PHE A 454 -4.32 23.38 7.38
C PHE A 454 -5.28 22.51 8.18
N TYR A 455 -4.78 21.89 9.23
CA TYR A 455 -5.55 21.07 10.15
C TYR A 455 -5.44 21.69 11.55
N SER A 456 -6.56 22.21 12.06
CA SER A 456 -6.59 22.78 13.41
C SER A 456 -6.16 21.75 14.45
N ALA A 457 -5.47 22.19 15.51
CA ALA A 457 -5.12 21.33 16.64
C ALA A 457 -6.36 20.75 17.36
N ARG A 458 -7.51 21.43 17.25
CA ARG A 458 -8.78 20.97 17.83
C ARG A 458 -9.60 20.09 16.89
N TYR A 459 -9.29 20.08 15.60
CA TYR A 459 -9.99 19.23 14.64
C TYR A 459 -9.70 17.77 14.92
N TYR A 460 -10.71 16.92 14.82
CA TYR A 460 -10.57 15.46 14.81
C TYR A 460 -11.65 14.80 13.95
N SER A 461 -11.28 13.71 13.35
CA SER A 461 -12.19 12.69 12.83
C SER A 461 -11.58 11.32 13.04
N LEU A 462 -12.33 10.42 13.65
CA LEU A 462 -11.88 9.06 14.00
C LEU A 462 -11.66 8.16 12.77
N PHE A 463 -12.14 8.57 11.61
CA PHE A 463 -12.10 7.82 10.35
C PHE A 463 -11.35 8.56 9.24
N SER A 464 -10.69 9.66 9.56
CA SER A 464 -9.87 10.41 8.60
C SER A 464 -8.58 9.66 8.27
N ASN A 465 -8.18 9.74 7.01
CA ASN A 465 -6.87 9.36 6.52
C ASN A 465 -6.61 10.17 5.24
N SER A 466 -5.80 11.21 5.35
CA SER A 466 -5.54 12.16 4.28
C SER A 466 -4.06 12.47 4.18
N PHE A 467 -3.67 13.27 3.20
CA PHE A 467 -2.29 13.71 3.04
C PHE A 467 -1.82 14.51 4.26
N SER A 468 -0.88 13.96 5.02
CA SER A 468 -0.32 14.57 6.22
C SER A 468 1.12 14.12 6.46
N GLU A 469 1.89 14.93 7.16
CA GLU A 469 3.20 14.55 7.70
C GLU A 469 3.03 13.85 9.07
N GLY A 470 1.97 14.18 9.78
CA GLY A 470 1.56 13.50 11.01
C GLY A 470 0.83 12.19 10.73
N SER A 471 0.54 11.42 11.78
CA SER A 471 -0.25 10.18 11.68
C SER A 471 -1.75 10.44 11.54
N ASP A 472 -2.20 11.62 11.95
CA ASP A 472 -3.61 12.00 12.03
C ASP A 472 -3.86 13.34 11.33
N VAL A 473 -5.08 13.55 10.86
CA VAL A 473 -5.53 14.84 10.29
C VAL A 473 -5.84 15.80 11.44
N GLN A 474 -4.79 16.24 12.13
CA GLN A 474 -4.90 17.12 13.29
C GLN A 474 -3.58 17.87 13.51
N ASP A 475 -3.68 19.18 13.86
CA ASP A 475 -2.55 20.02 14.26
C ASP A 475 -1.41 20.00 13.22
N GLU A 476 -1.72 20.44 12.01
CA GLU A 476 -0.72 20.49 10.94
C GLU A 476 -1.03 21.65 9.99
N ASN A 477 -0.02 22.49 9.74
CA ASN A 477 -0.05 23.53 8.72
C ASN A 477 1.13 23.30 7.78
N GLY A 478 0.87 23.04 6.50
CA GLY A 478 1.93 22.63 5.61
C GLY A 478 1.75 23.02 4.16
N VAL A 479 2.87 23.13 3.48
CA VAL A 479 2.97 23.38 2.05
C VAL A 479 3.82 22.29 1.40
N TYR A 480 3.28 21.71 0.35
CA TYR A 480 3.98 20.73 -0.48
C TYR A 480 4.11 21.28 -1.89
N LEU A 481 5.32 21.24 -2.43
CA LEU A 481 5.64 21.60 -3.81
C LEU A 481 6.33 20.43 -4.46
N GLY A 482 5.93 20.07 -5.66
CA GLY A 482 6.55 18.97 -6.37
C GLY A 482 6.45 19.11 -7.88
N PHE A 483 7.27 18.38 -8.59
CA PHE A 483 7.24 18.35 -10.06
C PHE A 483 7.60 16.97 -10.59
N THR A 484 7.12 16.72 -11.80
CA THR A 484 7.57 15.62 -12.66
C THR A 484 8.07 16.20 -13.97
N TRP A 485 9.27 15.81 -14.38
CA TRP A 485 9.93 16.31 -15.57
C TRP A 485 10.53 15.16 -16.40
N ILE A 486 10.25 15.17 -17.69
CA ILE A 486 10.76 14.23 -18.69
C ILE A 486 11.66 15.01 -19.65
N PRO A 487 12.93 15.34 -19.27
CA PRO A 487 13.80 16.24 -20.06
C PRO A 487 14.16 15.69 -21.45
N ALA A 488 14.17 14.37 -21.59
CA ALA A 488 14.47 13.68 -22.84
C ALA A 488 13.84 12.28 -22.82
N HIS A 489 13.79 11.62 -23.98
CA HIS A 489 13.42 10.21 -24.05
C HIS A 489 14.24 9.41 -23.04
N HIS A 490 13.61 8.49 -22.34
CA HIS A 490 14.22 7.60 -21.34
C HIS A 490 14.54 8.22 -19.98
N TRP A 491 14.37 9.50 -19.75
CA TRP A 491 14.57 10.13 -18.45
C TRP A 491 13.26 10.52 -17.79
N SER A 492 13.14 10.24 -16.51
CA SER A 492 12.07 10.76 -15.67
C SER A 492 12.65 11.28 -14.35
N ILE A 493 12.38 12.51 -14.03
CA ILE A 493 12.84 13.18 -12.82
C ILE A 493 11.60 13.60 -12.05
N THR A 494 11.51 13.17 -10.80
CA THR A 494 10.41 13.53 -9.90
C THR A 494 11.01 14.06 -8.61
N ALA A 495 10.56 15.21 -8.17
CA ALA A 495 11.02 15.78 -6.91
C ALA A 495 9.89 16.43 -6.15
N TYR A 496 10.01 16.47 -4.83
CA TYR A 496 9.15 17.26 -3.96
C TYR A 496 9.91 17.84 -2.77
N SER A 497 9.33 18.91 -2.24
CA SER A 497 9.66 19.51 -0.95
C SER A 497 8.36 19.70 -0.17
N ASP A 498 8.30 19.16 1.03
CA ASP A 498 7.15 19.22 1.93
C ASP A 498 7.55 19.82 3.28
N PHE A 499 6.99 20.98 3.59
CA PHE A 499 7.14 21.63 4.88
C PHE A 499 5.87 21.49 5.70
N ALA A 500 6.00 21.08 6.95
CA ALA A 500 4.90 20.94 7.90
C ALA A 500 5.28 21.59 9.25
N TYR A 501 4.37 22.36 9.82
CA TYR A 501 4.46 22.95 11.13
C TYR A 501 3.34 22.41 12.02
N PHE A 502 3.70 21.98 13.23
CA PHE A 502 2.82 21.48 14.27
C PHE A 502 2.81 22.47 15.43
N ALA A 503 1.72 23.18 15.57
CA ALA A 503 1.59 24.25 16.58
C ALA A 503 1.48 23.71 18.00
N TRP A 504 0.98 22.47 18.15
CA TRP A 504 0.79 21.79 19.42
C TRP A 504 1.80 20.66 19.62
N PRO A 505 2.28 20.41 20.87
CA PRO A 505 3.20 19.32 21.14
C PRO A 505 2.69 17.96 20.67
N LYS A 506 3.54 17.21 19.98
CA LYS A 506 3.30 15.83 19.57
C LYS A 506 3.82 14.85 20.65
N TYR A 507 3.63 13.56 20.41
CA TYR A 507 4.17 12.52 21.29
C TYR A 507 5.70 12.68 21.44
N GLN A 508 6.20 12.63 22.68
CA GLN A 508 7.61 12.84 23.04
C GLN A 508 8.15 14.27 22.79
N THR A 509 7.34 15.23 22.44
CA THR A 509 7.76 16.63 22.36
C THR A 509 7.06 17.49 23.41
N ARG A 510 7.66 18.61 23.80
CA ARG A 510 7.08 19.57 24.77
C ARG A 510 6.68 20.88 24.14
N GLU A 511 7.11 21.12 22.92
CA GLU A 511 6.96 22.37 22.18
C GLU A 511 6.41 22.11 20.77
N SER A 512 6.10 23.20 20.07
CA SER A 512 5.80 23.15 18.65
C SER A 512 6.96 22.56 17.87
N THR A 513 6.65 21.80 16.83
CA THR A 513 7.68 21.14 16.01
C THR A 513 7.44 21.42 14.54
N GLN A 514 8.45 21.21 13.74
CA GLN A 514 8.38 21.30 12.29
C GLN A 514 8.97 20.07 11.63
N SER A 515 8.61 19.88 10.38
CA SER A 515 9.20 18.84 9.53
C SER A 515 9.48 19.41 8.15
N TRP A 516 10.61 19.06 7.60
CA TRP A 516 10.98 19.39 6.21
C TRP A 516 11.45 18.11 5.52
N ASP A 517 10.72 17.68 4.50
CA ASP A 517 10.93 16.43 3.80
C ASP A 517 11.13 16.70 2.30
N ASN A 518 12.30 16.39 1.80
CA ASN A 518 12.70 16.62 0.42
C ASN A 518 13.06 15.30 -0.24
N LEU A 519 12.60 15.10 -1.45
CA LEU A 519 12.92 13.90 -2.22
C LEU A 519 13.24 14.26 -3.67
N LEU A 520 14.28 13.63 -4.18
CA LEU A 520 14.65 13.62 -5.60
C LEU A 520 14.72 12.16 -6.07
N ASN A 521 13.96 11.83 -7.10
CA ASN A 521 13.98 10.53 -7.76
C ASN A 521 14.28 10.69 -9.24
N ILE A 522 15.30 10.00 -9.72
CA ILE A 522 15.75 10.02 -11.12
C ILE A 522 15.66 8.60 -11.65
N LEU A 523 14.99 8.43 -12.77
CA LEU A 523 14.87 7.18 -13.49
C LEU A 523 15.44 7.36 -14.90
N PHE A 524 16.34 6.48 -15.27
CA PHE A 524 16.92 6.42 -16.61
C PHE A 524 16.69 5.03 -17.22
N GLN A 525 16.06 4.99 -18.38
CA GLN A 525 15.61 3.76 -19.02
C GLN A 525 16.01 3.75 -20.50
N PRO A 526 17.32 3.53 -20.80
CA PRO A 526 17.85 3.61 -22.16
C PRO A 526 17.27 2.56 -23.11
N SER A 527 16.74 1.48 -22.57
CA SER A 527 16.11 0.40 -23.34
C SER A 527 15.00 -0.28 -22.55
N ARG A 528 14.21 -1.14 -23.19
CA ARG A 528 13.22 -1.98 -22.52
C ARG A 528 13.84 -3.02 -21.56
N VAL A 529 15.13 -3.26 -21.68
CA VAL A 529 15.89 -4.25 -20.91
C VAL A 529 16.52 -3.64 -19.67
N LEU A 530 17.03 -2.41 -19.74
CA LEU A 530 17.81 -1.78 -18.69
C LEU A 530 17.06 -0.59 -18.09
N THR A 531 16.95 -0.59 -16.78
CA THR A 531 16.47 0.53 -15.96
C THR A 531 17.50 0.86 -14.90
N VAL A 532 17.93 2.11 -14.80
CA VAL A 532 18.81 2.62 -13.76
C VAL A 532 18.06 3.68 -12.99
N GLY A 533 18.06 3.59 -11.66
CA GLY A 533 17.37 4.54 -10.80
C GLY A 533 18.26 5.04 -9.66
N GLY A 534 18.03 6.29 -9.29
CA GLY A 534 18.64 6.91 -8.13
C GLY A 534 17.62 7.71 -7.35
N ARG A 535 17.64 7.59 -6.03
CA ARG A 535 16.76 8.32 -5.14
C ARG A 535 17.53 8.87 -3.97
N PHE A 536 17.30 10.13 -3.69
CA PHE A 536 17.81 10.79 -2.51
C PHE A 536 16.64 11.41 -1.73
N ARG A 537 16.58 11.17 -0.42
CA ARG A 537 15.60 11.79 0.48
C ARG A 537 16.33 12.39 1.65
N TYR A 538 15.98 13.61 1.98
CA TYR A 538 16.43 14.32 3.17
C TYR A 538 15.21 14.74 3.98
N LYS A 539 15.16 14.31 5.23
CA LYS A 539 14.05 14.62 6.15
C LYS A 539 14.59 15.13 7.47
N ASP A 540 14.12 16.28 7.87
CA ASP A 540 14.30 16.83 9.20
C ASP A 540 12.93 16.86 9.90
N LYS A 541 12.82 16.24 11.06
CA LYS A 541 11.58 16.17 11.83
C LYS A 541 11.85 16.18 13.32
N ALA A 542 11.36 17.22 13.99
CA ALA A 542 11.42 17.33 15.46
C ALA A 542 12.83 17.09 16.03
N GLY A 543 13.86 17.70 15.43
CA GLY A 543 15.25 17.57 15.86
C GLY A 543 15.94 16.26 15.44
N THR A 544 15.31 15.46 14.56
CA THR A 544 15.95 14.29 13.98
C THR A 544 16.09 14.47 12.47
N THR A 545 17.33 14.52 12.01
CA THR A 545 17.66 14.60 10.57
C THR A 545 17.98 13.21 10.04
N THR A 546 17.38 12.84 8.92
CA THR A 546 17.60 11.56 8.23
C THR A 546 17.86 11.78 6.76
N GLY A 547 18.99 11.25 6.27
CA GLY A 547 19.34 11.19 4.84
C GLY A 547 19.27 9.75 4.34
N ARG A 548 18.62 9.51 3.21
CA ARG A 548 18.55 8.19 2.57
C ARG A 548 18.93 8.30 1.11
N LEU A 549 19.84 7.45 0.66
CA LEU A 549 20.24 7.29 -0.75
C LEU A 549 19.97 5.86 -1.19
N ARG A 550 19.29 5.70 -2.29
CA ARG A 550 19.13 4.41 -2.98
C ARG A 550 19.60 4.54 -4.42
N LEU A 551 20.44 3.62 -4.84
CA LEU A 551 20.84 3.45 -6.23
C LEU A 551 20.50 2.03 -6.66
N TYR A 552 19.95 1.87 -7.86
CA TYR A 552 19.65 0.54 -8.37
C TYR A 552 19.77 0.45 -9.89
N ALA A 553 20.07 -0.75 -10.35
CA ALA A 553 20.01 -1.11 -11.77
C ALA A 553 19.20 -2.39 -11.92
N THR A 554 18.27 -2.41 -12.84
CA THR A 554 17.42 -3.56 -13.15
C THR A 554 17.58 -3.94 -14.61
N ILE A 555 17.83 -5.21 -14.86
CA ILE A 555 17.89 -5.80 -16.20
C ILE A 555 16.78 -6.84 -16.30
N VAL A 556 15.93 -6.71 -17.34
CA VAL A 556 14.84 -7.67 -17.58
C VAL A 556 14.99 -8.22 -19.00
N GLN A 557 15.17 -9.52 -19.11
CA GLN A 557 15.19 -10.24 -20.40
C GLN A 557 14.04 -11.24 -20.46
N LYS A 558 13.85 -11.91 -21.61
CA LYS A 558 12.71 -12.81 -21.87
C LYS A 558 12.47 -13.87 -20.78
N ARG A 559 13.53 -14.38 -20.15
CA ARG A 559 13.44 -15.48 -19.16
C ARG A 559 14.09 -15.18 -17.81
N TRP A 560 14.84 -14.09 -17.70
CA TRP A 560 15.51 -13.76 -16.46
C TRP A 560 15.50 -12.27 -16.20
N SER A 561 15.57 -11.91 -14.92
CA SER A 561 15.74 -10.55 -14.46
C SER A 561 16.79 -10.51 -13.35
N ALA A 562 17.54 -9.41 -13.30
CA ALA A 562 18.45 -9.14 -12.21
C ALA A 562 18.25 -7.69 -11.76
N LYS A 563 18.28 -7.46 -10.45
CA LYS A 563 18.25 -6.12 -9.85
C LYS A 563 19.28 -6.04 -8.76
N THR A 564 20.25 -5.16 -8.93
CA THR A 564 21.23 -4.79 -7.92
C THR A 564 20.80 -3.49 -7.29
N SER A 565 20.79 -3.39 -5.96
CA SER A 565 20.51 -2.15 -5.23
C SER A 565 21.54 -1.88 -4.14
N PHE A 566 21.83 -0.61 -3.97
CA PHE A 566 22.63 -0.07 -2.88
C PHE A 566 21.80 0.95 -2.13
N ASP A 567 21.60 0.72 -0.84
CA ASP A 567 20.90 1.60 0.09
C ASP A 567 21.88 2.15 1.11
N TYR A 568 21.83 3.44 1.36
CA TYR A 568 22.59 4.12 2.39
C TYR A 568 21.66 5.01 3.21
N THR A 569 21.76 4.92 4.52
CA THR A 569 20.97 5.73 5.46
C THR A 569 21.91 6.39 6.46
N MET A 570 21.69 7.65 6.75
CA MET A 570 22.29 8.37 7.85
C MET A 570 21.20 9.00 8.70
N SER A 571 21.36 9.00 10.02
CA SER A 571 20.43 9.62 10.97
C SER A 571 21.20 10.31 12.07
N GLN A 572 20.78 11.52 12.42
CA GLN A 572 21.34 12.31 13.50
C GLN A 572 20.18 12.90 14.30
N ALA A 573 20.18 12.69 15.61
CA ALA A 573 19.23 13.28 16.52
C ALA A 573 19.91 14.42 17.31
N GLU A 574 19.30 15.58 17.39
CA GLU A 574 19.74 16.65 18.28
C GLU A 574 19.45 16.21 19.72
N SER A 575 20.47 15.88 20.48
CA SER A 575 20.33 15.54 21.90
C SER A 575 20.22 16.82 22.74
N ALA A 576 19.01 17.12 23.17
CA ALA A 576 18.76 18.27 24.07
C ALA A 576 19.28 18.04 25.51
N MET A 577 19.85 16.89 25.86
CA MET A 577 20.17 16.52 27.26
C MET A 577 21.55 15.93 27.54
N THR A 578 22.38 15.67 26.55
CA THR A 578 23.74 15.17 26.80
C THR A 578 24.75 16.00 26.02
N ASN A 579 25.78 16.51 26.74
CA ASN A 579 26.96 17.17 26.15
C ASN A 579 27.88 16.18 25.41
N GLU A 580 27.48 14.95 25.19
CA GLU A 580 28.14 13.97 24.34
C GLU A 580 27.70 14.21 22.92
N GLY A 581 28.67 14.51 22.05
CA GLY A 581 28.44 14.96 20.69
C GLY A 581 27.45 14.05 19.93
N ASP A 582 26.56 14.66 19.14
CA ASP A 582 25.55 14.01 18.29
C ASP A 582 26.18 12.92 17.45
N GLU A 583 26.05 11.67 17.87
CA GLU A 583 26.67 10.56 17.17
C GLU A 583 25.88 10.26 15.89
N LEU A 584 26.52 10.45 14.76
CA LEU A 584 25.93 10.22 13.43
C LEU A 584 25.78 8.72 13.18
N SER A 585 24.56 8.23 13.27
CA SER A 585 24.20 6.85 12.91
C SER A 585 24.23 6.65 11.39
N LYS A 586 24.86 5.59 10.93
CA LYS A 586 25.03 5.24 9.51
C LYS A 586 24.64 3.80 9.25
N GLY A 587 24.06 3.56 8.09
CA GLY A 587 23.75 2.20 7.66
C GLY A 587 23.85 2.05 6.15
N TYR A 588 24.22 0.87 5.69
CA TYR A 588 24.20 0.53 4.26
C TYR A 588 23.72 -0.91 4.04
N MET A 589 23.13 -1.13 2.89
CA MET A 589 22.72 -2.45 2.43
C MET A 589 23.02 -2.59 0.95
N VAL A 590 23.60 -3.72 0.58
CA VAL A 590 23.74 -4.15 -0.82
C VAL A 590 22.84 -5.34 -1.02
N SER A 591 21.98 -5.30 -2.00
CA SER A 591 21.08 -6.41 -2.29
C SER A 591 21.03 -6.75 -3.76
N GLU A 592 20.92 -8.06 -4.04
CA GLU A 592 20.79 -8.63 -5.37
C GLU A 592 19.52 -9.46 -5.45
N HIS A 593 18.72 -9.23 -6.50
CA HIS A 593 17.52 -9.99 -6.79
C HIS A 593 17.67 -10.63 -8.16
N ILE A 594 17.47 -11.92 -8.24
CA ILE A 594 17.53 -12.68 -9.51
C ILE A 594 16.20 -13.38 -9.71
N GLY A 595 15.61 -13.22 -10.88
CA GLY A 595 14.40 -13.88 -11.30
C GLY A 595 14.64 -14.75 -12.52
N TRP A 596 14.05 -15.92 -12.55
CA TRP A 596 14.11 -16.82 -13.68
C TRP A 596 12.74 -17.43 -13.97
N GLU A 597 12.36 -17.45 -15.27
CA GLU A 597 11.12 -18.05 -15.76
C GLU A 597 11.40 -19.33 -16.50
N TRP A 598 10.53 -20.31 -16.27
CA TRP A 598 10.53 -21.56 -16.98
C TRP A 598 9.15 -21.89 -17.51
N LYS A 599 9.10 -22.46 -18.70
CA LYS A 599 7.90 -23.03 -19.31
C LYS A 599 8.23 -24.48 -19.69
N TRP A 600 7.52 -25.44 -19.09
CA TRP A 600 7.63 -26.84 -19.47
C TRP A 600 6.28 -27.28 -20.03
N LYS A 601 6.23 -27.38 -21.37
CA LYS A 601 5.00 -27.61 -22.13
C LYS A 601 3.95 -26.51 -21.86
N LYS A 602 2.76 -26.57 -22.51
CA LYS A 602 1.69 -25.60 -22.30
C LYS A 602 1.06 -25.61 -20.90
N GLN A 603 1.32 -26.65 -20.09
CA GLN A 603 0.60 -26.93 -18.85
C GLN A 603 1.36 -26.54 -17.58
N LEU A 604 2.68 -26.33 -17.64
CA LEU A 604 3.48 -25.99 -16.46
C LEU A 604 4.33 -24.76 -16.76
N LYS A 605 4.03 -23.69 -16.04
CA LYS A 605 4.80 -22.43 -16.07
C LYS A 605 5.28 -22.17 -14.64
N GLY A 606 6.44 -21.56 -14.49
CA GLY A 606 6.91 -21.19 -13.17
C GLY A 606 7.92 -20.08 -13.18
N THR A 607 8.09 -19.45 -12.01
CA THR A 607 9.12 -18.45 -11.75
C THR A 607 9.86 -18.83 -10.48
N LEU A 608 11.17 -18.64 -10.49
CA LEU A 608 12.04 -18.73 -9.33
C LEU A 608 12.67 -17.36 -9.11
N ARG A 609 12.56 -16.83 -7.90
CA ARG A 609 13.13 -15.54 -7.52
C ARG A 609 14.00 -15.72 -6.30
N GLY A 610 15.26 -15.33 -6.41
CA GLY A 610 16.20 -15.28 -5.29
C GLY A 610 16.45 -13.83 -4.87
N CYS A 611 16.65 -13.61 -3.59
CA CYS A 611 17.10 -12.36 -3.01
C CYS A 611 18.26 -12.66 -2.07
N LEU A 612 19.33 -11.85 -2.16
CA LEU A 612 20.46 -11.88 -1.25
C LEU A 612 20.80 -10.44 -0.88
N GLY A 613 20.91 -10.14 0.42
CA GLY A 613 21.25 -8.80 0.89
C GLY A 613 22.18 -8.86 2.10
N TYR A 614 23.25 -8.08 2.08
CA TYR A 614 24.10 -7.81 3.25
C TYR A 614 23.79 -6.42 3.76
N PHE A 615 23.58 -6.29 5.06
CA PHE A 615 23.31 -5.02 5.73
C PHE A 615 24.23 -4.81 6.93
N HIS A 616 24.59 -3.54 7.12
CA HIS A 616 25.32 -3.08 8.30
C HIS A 616 24.77 -1.70 8.69
N THR A 617 24.39 -1.54 9.96
CA THR A 617 23.95 -0.26 10.52
C THR A 617 24.55 -0.06 11.90
N SER A 618 24.89 1.19 12.25
CA SER A 618 25.44 1.52 13.56
C SER A 618 24.43 1.23 14.68
N ASP A 619 23.14 1.54 14.43
CA ASP A 619 22.06 1.34 15.39
C ASP A 619 20.68 1.26 14.68
N PHE A 620 19.60 1.28 15.48
CA PHE A 620 18.23 1.23 14.98
C PHE A 620 17.78 2.52 14.26
N ALA A 621 18.41 3.68 14.51
CA ALA A 621 18.03 4.93 13.84
C ALA A 621 18.37 4.91 12.34
N SER A 622 19.47 4.24 11.97
CA SER A 622 19.90 4.06 10.58
C SER A 622 19.38 2.79 9.91
N ARG A 623 18.31 2.17 10.45
CA ARG A 623 17.71 0.96 9.86
C ARG A 623 17.29 1.15 8.41
N ILE A 624 17.41 0.10 7.64
CA ILE A 624 17.12 0.08 6.20
C ILE A 624 15.87 -0.77 5.95
N TYR A 625 14.99 -0.25 5.10
CA TYR A 625 13.81 -0.97 4.65
C TYR A 625 14.02 -1.48 3.23
N ALA A 626 13.84 -2.78 3.03
CA ALA A 626 13.95 -3.38 1.71
C ALA A 626 12.73 -4.24 1.39
N TYR A 627 12.27 -4.11 0.15
CA TYR A 627 11.21 -4.95 -0.40
C TYR A 627 11.77 -6.30 -0.83
N GLU A 628 11.04 -7.35 -0.54
CA GLU A 628 11.30 -8.69 -1.08
C GLU A 628 10.06 -9.25 -1.76
N PRO A 629 10.25 -10.07 -2.82
CA PRO A 629 9.15 -10.85 -3.38
C PRO A 629 8.50 -11.74 -2.33
N GLY A 630 7.17 -11.76 -2.30
CA GLY A 630 6.37 -12.51 -1.33
C GLY A 630 5.35 -13.45 -1.97
N LEU A 631 4.42 -13.92 -1.14
CA LEU A 631 3.21 -14.64 -1.56
C LEU A 631 2.21 -13.64 -2.15
N LEU A 632 1.17 -14.11 -2.85
CA LEU A 632 0.09 -13.26 -3.30
C LEU A 632 -0.63 -12.60 -2.11
N TYR A 633 -0.97 -11.35 -2.24
CA TYR A 633 -1.67 -10.56 -1.21
C TYR A 633 -0.92 -10.48 0.12
N GLN A 634 0.41 -10.51 0.07
CA GLN A 634 1.24 -10.47 1.24
C GLN A 634 2.55 -9.75 0.95
N MET A 635 2.54 -8.45 1.26
CA MET A 635 3.72 -7.61 1.09
C MET A 635 4.80 -7.98 2.10
N SER A 636 6.03 -8.09 1.64
CA SER A 636 7.17 -8.39 2.48
C SER A 636 8.14 -7.21 2.44
N PHE A 637 8.12 -6.41 3.53
CA PHE A 637 9.15 -5.41 3.80
C PHE A 637 9.90 -5.81 5.05
N GLY A 638 11.18 -6.05 4.89
CA GLY A 638 12.09 -6.25 6.02
C GLY A 638 12.61 -4.91 6.54
N SER A 639 12.70 -4.77 7.86
CA SER A 639 13.47 -3.72 8.53
C SER A 639 14.77 -4.33 9.03
N TYR A 640 15.91 -3.85 8.52
CA TYR A 640 17.23 -4.41 8.79
C TYR A 640 18.06 -3.42 9.58
N TYR A 641 18.60 -3.86 10.73
CA TYR A 641 19.48 -3.08 11.59
C TYR A 641 20.50 -3.97 12.30
N GLY A 642 21.66 -3.43 12.66
CA GLY A 642 22.83 -4.18 13.09
C GLY A 642 23.63 -4.72 11.92
N GLU A 643 24.25 -5.86 12.04
CA GLU A 643 25.04 -6.49 10.99
C GLU A 643 24.49 -7.89 10.66
N GLY A 644 24.31 -8.18 9.39
CA GLY A 644 23.80 -9.49 9.00
C GLY A 644 23.58 -9.67 7.51
N ILE A 645 23.04 -10.84 7.17
CA ILE A 645 22.68 -11.22 5.80
C ILE A 645 21.23 -11.65 5.74
N ARG A 646 20.56 -11.24 4.69
CA ARG A 646 19.22 -11.68 4.34
C ARG A 646 19.25 -12.47 3.05
N TYR A 647 18.66 -13.66 3.03
CA TYR A 647 18.44 -14.41 1.80
C TYR A 647 17.03 -14.99 1.77
N ALA A 648 16.43 -14.98 0.58
CA ALA A 648 15.11 -15.52 0.35
C ALA A 648 15.01 -16.17 -1.02
N LEU A 649 14.20 -17.22 -1.11
CA LEU A 649 13.89 -17.93 -2.34
C LEU A 649 12.38 -18.09 -2.46
N VAL A 650 11.81 -17.62 -3.57
CA VAL A 650 10.39 -17.74 -3.89
C VAL A 650 10.23 -18.56 -5.15
N ALA A 651 9.54 -19.68 -5.05
CA ALA A 651 9.15 -20.51 -6.17
C ALA A 651 7.64 -20.38 -6.42
N ARG A 652 7.26 -20.07 -7.65
CA ARG A 652 5.86 -20.02 -8.09
C ARG A 652 5.68 -20.98 -9.25
N SER A 653 4.63 -21.79 -9.22
CA SER A 653 4.30 -22.77 -10.27
C SER A 653 2.82 -22.70 -10.61
N GLU A 654 2.51 -22.51 -11.88
CA GLU A 654 1.16 -22.58 -12.45
C GLU A 654 0.99 -23.92 -13.17
N ILE A 655 0.04 -24.72 -12.69
CA ILE A 655 -0.26 -26.05 -13.22
C ILE A 655 -1.62 -26.01 -13.91
N GLY A 656 -1.60 -26.07 -15.24
CA GLY A 656 -2.79 -25.84 -16.04
C GLY A 656 -3.36 -24.43 -15.87
N SER A 657 -4.68 -24.29 -15.97
CA SER A 657 -5.43 -23.04 -15.74
C SER A 657 -5.97 -22.92 -14.31
N HIS A 658 -5.86 -23.97 -13.51
CA HIS A 658 -6.61 -24.10 -12.26
C HIS A 658 -5.78 -24.00 -11.00
N LEU A 659 -4.54 -24.46 -10.99
CA LEU A 659 -3.74 -24.57 -9.78
C LEU A 659 -2.52 -23.64 -9.82
N LEU A 660 -2.36 -22.84 -8.77
CA LEU A 660 -1.17 -22.04 -8.52
C LEU A 660 -0.60 -22.41 -7.15
N LEU A 661 0.69 -22.76 -7.15
CA LEU A 661 1.46 -23.05 -5.95
C LEU A 661 2.56 -22.00 -5.80
N ILE A 662 2.72 -21.46 -4.59
CA ILE A 662 3.82 -20.55 -4.24
C ILE A 662 4.43 -21.02 -2.94
N ALA A 663 5.76 -21.08 -2.90
CA ALA A 663 6.53 -21.36 -1.69
C ALA A 663 7.63 -20.31 -1.53
N LYS A 664 7.81 -19.78 -0.34
CA LYS A 664 8.87 -18.85 0.03
C LYS A 664 9.63 -19.39 1.22
N LEU A 665 10.94 -19.48 1.10
CA LEU A 665 11.87 -19.70 2.20
C LEU A 665 12.67 -18.41 2.39
N GLY A 666 12.68 -17.86 3.60
CA GLY A 666 13.42 -16.65 3.90
C GLY A 666 14.17 -16.77 5.22
N THR A 667 15.43 -16.33 5.25
CA THR A 667 16.28 -16.34 6.44
C THR A 667 16.98 -15.01 6.59
N THR A 668 16.96 -14.47 7.82
CA THR A 668 17.85 -13.39 8.25
C THR A 668 18.83 -13.95 9.27
N ASP A 669 20.12 -13.75 9.06
CA ASP A 669 21.18 -14.20 9.96
C ASP A 669 21.99 -13.00 10.41
N TYR A 670 22.01 -12.77 11.73
CA TYR A 670 22.68 -11.63 12.35
C TYR A 670 24.07 -12.05 12.86
N PHE A 671 25.06 -11.20 12.67
CA PHE A 671 26.44 -11.43 13.07
C PHE A 671 26.80 -10.74 14.38
N ASP A 672 26.01 -9.75 14.80
CA ASP A 672 26.26 -8.86 15.91
C ASP A 672 25.49 -9.20 17.19
N ARG A 673 24.60 -10.22 17.14
CA ARG A 673 23.70 -10.55 18.27
C ARG A 673 23.38 -12.03 18.35
N SER A 674 23.05 -12.47 19.57
CA SER A 674 22.58 -13.83 19.86
C SER A 674 21.07 -13.92 20.10
N HIS A 675 20.38 -12.78 20.17
CA HIS A 675 18.95 -12.69 20.42
C HIS A 675 18.31 -11.70 19.43
N ILE A 676 17.13 -12.05 18.92
CA ILE A 676 16.36 -11.23 17.98
C ILE A 676 15.06 -10.80 18.66
N SER A 677 14.64 -9.54 18.51
CA SER A 677 13.44 -8.97 19.11
C SER A 677 13.50 -8.90 20.65
N SER A 678 12.36 -8.66 21.32
CA SER A 678 12.25 -8.53 22.76
C SER A 678 10.89 -8.98 23.30
N GLY A 679 10.78 -9.14 24.62
CA GLY A 679 9.57 -9.57 25.29
C GLY A 679 9.12 -10.97 24.83
N LEU A 680 7.82 -11.18 24.60
CA LEU A 680 7.29 -12.47 24.12
C LEU A 680 7.69 -12.82 22.68
N GLN A 681 8.17 -11.84 21.89
CA GLN A 681 8.66 -12.06 20.54
C GLN A 681 10.16 -12.42 20.47
N GLU A 682 10.85 -12.43 21.60
CA GLU A 682 12.28 -12.72 21.68
C GLU A 682 12.59 -14.13 21.16
N ILE A 683 13.60 -14.23 20.31
CA ILE A 683 14.13 -15.46 19.73
C ILE A 683 15.56 -15.59 20.22
N SER A 684 15.88 -16.66 20.98
CA SER A 684 17.21 -16.91 21.56
C SER A 684 18.18 -17.51 20.55
N ARG A 685 18.27 -16.89 19.38
CA ARG A 685 19.18 -17.26 18.27
C ARG A 685 19.58 -16.02 17.48
N SER A 686 20.68 -16.10 16.74
CA SER A 686 21.12 -15.07 15.78
C SER A 686 20.40 -15.15 14.44
N SER A 687 19.66 -16.21 14.17
CA SER A 687 19.01 -16.45 12.87
C SER A 687 17.50 -16.63 13.02
N GLN A 688 16.77 -16.09 12.04
CA GLN A 688 15.32 -16.22 11.91
C GLN A 688 14.97 -16.74 10.51
N SER A 689 14.37 -17.93 10.42
CA SER A 689 13.99 -18.58 9.16
C SER A 689 12.50 -18.91 9.15
N ASP A 690 11.83 -18.61 8.04
CA ASP A 690 10.41 -18.85 7.84
C ASP A 690 10.18 -19.61 6.51
N LEU A 691 9.26 -20.58 6.51
CA LEU A 691 8.68 -21.16 5.31
C LEU A 691 7.25 -20.69 5.15
N GLU A 692 6.93 -20.13 3.99
CA GLU A 692 5.58 -19.69 3.65
C GLU A 692 5.10 -20.47 2.42
N ILE A 693 3.90 -21.04 2.48
CA ILE A 693 3.29 -21.83 1.40
C ILE A 693 1.93 -21.25 1.09
N GLN A 694 1.60 -21.17 -0.20
CA GLN A 694 0.30 -20.73 -0.67
C GLN A 694 -0.18 -21.61 -1.82
N VAL A 695 -1.42 -22.03 -1.73
CA VAL A 695 -2.10 -22.84 -2.74
C VAL A 695 -3.35 -22.08 -3.18
N LYS A 696 -3.49 -21.86 -4.49
CA LYS A 696 -4.68 -21.21 -5.08
C LYS A 696 -5.29 -22.12 -6.13
N TRP A 697 -6.57 -22.40 -5.98
CA TRP A 697 -7.36 -23.18 -6.92
C TRP A 697 -8.43 -22.31 -7.57
N LYS A 698 -8.58 -22.42 -8.91
CA LYS A 698 -9.54 -21.67 -9.72
C LYS A 698 -10.43 -22.63 -10.52
N TRP A 699 -11.74 -22.38 -10.61
CA TRP A 699 -12.65 -23.14 -11.46
C TRP A 699 -13.83 -22.32 -11.98
#